data_a80613988dcfa96b5a0607e1f5278833
#
_entry.id   a80613988dcfa96b5a0607e1f5278833
#
_cell.length_a   1.000
_cell.length_b   1.000
_cell.length_c   1.000
_cell.angle_alpha   90.00
_cell.angle_beta   90.00
_cell.angle_gamma   90.00
#
_symmetry.space_group_name_H-M   'P 1'
#
loop_
_entity.id
_entity.type
_entity.pdbx_description
1 polymer ?
#
loop_
_entity_poly.entity_id
_entity_poly.type
_entity_poly.pdbx_seq_one_letter_code
_entity_poly.pdbx_strand_id
1 'polypeptide(L)'
;MLTKLSANFFAVTTFALVCNFAQAQISSTVSIDGLDQSVEILKDKWGISHIYAETEHDLFFAQGYSAARDRLFQFEIWRAQATGTTAALFGSREIDRDHGTRLFKFRGPMADEMNHYHPRGVDIITSFVHGVNAYIDEALDDPDSLPLPFKLLGIQPQHWTEEVVISRHQGLLGNIGQELNIGRAVCAIGEDAVRDLQYFHPREPDLTLDPMIDCESLLQNDILHLYTSYRSSMKFEANDIVEVAARNSSESYEQIAATVLAEDINLQKNDLDDIGSNNWVVSGDLTQDGWPMMINDPHRAQSVPSLRYWVHLVGPGWNVIGGGEPEIPGISIGHNEQGAWGLTVFGTDGEDLMVYETNPANPNQYRFQGSWEDMEIIEEVIEVKGAPSVTVELKYTRHGPVSFEDKDKNLAYAVRPAWMEVGGAPYLASLRMDQAKTWEEFREASNYSHIPGENMIWADRDGNIGWQAVGIAPLRRNFSGLVPVPGDGRYEWDGYLEIKQKPHAFNPDEGYIETSNSNYTPPDYPHLDAIAHTWTDPYRWARGSELLGSGRKFNMSDMIEFQHDYLSIPARSLVPFFKDLPADDRQVEAARQMLLSWDFRLDKDSVEAGIYVAFERQLDENIEALKIPEQASAYIGVGLKTTIDMLLAPDGDFGSDPLAGRDEFLMNTLGQAVAALREKFGPNMEDWVYGQAEYKHALIRHPLGAAVNEEIRSRLEVGPVPRGGNGYTLGATGGGDNQTSGASFRIFIDTRDWDNTLGMNTPGQVGDPDSPLYDNLFELWANDKVFPAFYTREKIETVLFEKLDLIPAN
;
A
#
# COMPACT_ATOMS: atom_id res chain seq x y z
N MET A 1 85.90 4.54 -13.10
CA MET A 1 85.53 3.17 -13.51
C MET A 1 84.10 2.94 -13.23
N LEU A 2 83.27 2.99 -14.25
CA LEU A 2 81.82 2.81 -14.22
C LEU A 2 81.50 1.33 -14.30
N THR A 3 80.61 0.84 -13.39
CA THR A 3 79.96 -0.45 -13.57
C THR A 3 78.42 -0.20 -13.55
N LYS A 4 77.83 -0.51 -14.70
CA LYS A 4 76.38 -0.50 -14.96
C LYS A 4 75.71 -1.68 -14.23
N LEU A 5 74.66 -1.44 -13.44
CA LEU A 5 73.71 -2.45 -13.04
C LEU A 5 72.48 -2.36 -13.94
N SER A 6 72.23 -3.45 -14.66
CA SER A 6 70.99 -3.68 -15.43
C SER A 6 69.88 -4.22 -14.53
N ALA A 7 68.75 -3.52 -14.45
CA ALA A 7 67.54 -4.02 -13.79
C ALA A 7 66.69 -4.77 -14.81
N ASN A 8 66.44 -6.06 -14.55
CA ASN A 8 65.49 -6.89 -15.30
C ASN A 8 64.09 -6.64 -14.72
N PHE A 9 63.21 -6.08 -15.53
CA PHE A 9 61.77 -6.04 -15.27
C PHE A 9 61.13 -7.39 -15.64
N PHE A 10 60.71 -8.15 -14.68
CA PHE A 10 59.75 -9.26 -14.89
C PHE A 10 58.32 -8.71 -14.96
N ALA A 11 57.74 -8.77 -16.17
CA ALA A 11 56.31 -8.54 -16.35
C ALA A 11 55.56 -9.82 -15.98
N VAL A 12 54.87 -9.77 -14.84
CA VAL A 12 53.89 -10.81 -14.45
C VAL A 12 52.59 -10.49 -15.14
N THR A 13 52.25 -11.21 -16.20
CA THR A 13 50.97 -11.18 -16.87
C THR A 13 50.02 -12.05 -16.08
N THR A 14 49.17 -11.42 -15.25
CA THR A 14 48.06 -12.11 -14.56
C THR A 14 46.95 -12.39 -15.58
N PHE A 15 46.85 -13.60 -16.05
CA PHE A 15 45.63 -14.07 -16.76
C PHE A 15 44.50 -14.22 -15.73
N ALA A 16 43.59 -13.27 -15.73
CA ALA A 16 42.31 -13.47 -15.07
C ALA A 16 41.49 -14.50 -15.87
N LEU A 17 41.46 -15.75 -15.38
CA LEU A 17 40.50 -16.74 -15.85
C LEU A 17 39.12 -16.22 -15.40
N VAL A 18 38.35 -15.63 -16.32
CA VAL A 18 36.90 -15.43 -16.13
C VAL A 18 36.31 -16.84 -16.30
N CYS A 19 36.12 -17.53 -15.18
CA CYS A 19 35.22 -18.68 -15.16
C CYS A 19 33.82 -18.18 -15.35
N ASN A 20 33.29 -18.19 -16.57
CA ASN A 20 31.87 -18.22 -16.83
C ASN A 20 31.37 -19.56 -16.28
N PHE A 21 30.89 -19.55 -15.04
CA PHE A 21 29.96 -20.57 -14.59
C PHE A 21 28.69 -20.38 -15.39
N ALA A 22 28.50 -21.18 -16.45
CA ALA A 22 27.18 -21.45 -16.99
C ALA A 22 26.42 -22.11 -15.83
N GLN A 23 25.57 -21.34 -15.16
CA GLN A 23 24.63 -21.88 -14.18
C GLN A 23 23.79 -22.89 -14.96
N ALA A 24 23.78 -24.15 -14.53
CA ALA A 24 22.98 -25.18 -15.19
C ALA A 24 21.52 -24.75 -15.13
N GLN A 25 20.93 -24.52 -16.28
CA GLN A 25 19.52 -24.18 -16.42
C GLN A 25 18.69 -25.32 -15.83
N ILE A 26 17.87 -25.01 -14.82
CA ILE A 26 16.93 -25.96 -14.23
C ILE A 26 15.79 -26.14 -15.23
N SER A 27 15.52 -27.40 -15.63
CA SER A 27 14.40 -27.72 -16.50
C SER A 27 13.62 -28.89 -15.87
N SER A 28 12.32 -28.73 -15.74
CA SER A 28 11.41 -29.73 -15.17
C SER A 28 10.15 -29.84 -16.00
N THR A 29 9.48 -30.99 -15.90
CA THR A 29 8.17 -31.25 -16.50
C THR A 29 7.27 -31.82 -15.44
N VAL A 30 6.10 -31.24 -15.27
CA VAL A 30 5.08 -31.71 -14.32
C VAL A 30 3.82 -32.10 -15.09
N SER A 31 3.32 -33.31 -14.82
CA SER A 31 2.04 -33.78 -15.36
C SER A 31 0.93 -33.41 -14.37
N ILE A 32 -0.07 -32.67 -14.84
CA ILE A 32 -1.06 -32.05 -13.97
C ILE A 32 -2.48 -32.22 -14.58
N ASP A 33 -3.46 -32.47 -13.71
CA ASP A 33 -4.85 -32.53 -14.11
C ASP A 33 -5.41 -31.11 -14.30
N GLY A 34 -6.35 -30.96 -15.24
CA GLY A 34 -7.06 -29.68 -15.45
C GLY A 34 -6.52 -28.81 -16.57
N LEU A 35 -5.39 -29.13 -17.21
CA LEU A 35 -4.91 -28.49 -18.42
C LEU A 35 -5.55 -29.09 -19.69
N ASP A 36 -5.88 -28.21 -20.65
CA ASP A 36 -6.29 -28.61 -21.99
C ASP A 36 -5.09 -28.91 -22.89
N GLN A 37 -4.05 -28.07 -22.82
CA GLN A 37 -2.81 -28.14 -23.60
C GLN A 37 -1.59 -27.92 -22.68
N SER A 38 -0.39 -28.18 -23.20
CA SER A 38 0.83 -27.95 -22.46
C SER A 38 1.11 -26.45 -22.34
N VAL A 39 1.65 -26.03 -21.18
CA VAL A 39 2.07 -24.67 -20.89
C VAL A 39 3.55 -24.63 -20.61
N GLU A 40 4.25 -23.66 -21.16
CA GLU A 40 5.64 -23.40 -20.87
C GLU A 40 5.79 -22.18 -19.95
N ILE A 41 6.46 -22.31 -18.81
CA ILE A 41 6.80 -21.25 -17.88
C ILE A 41 8.30 -21.06 -17.91
N LEU A 42 8.74 -19.86 -18.33
CA LEU A 42 10.14 -19.44 -18.31
C LEU A 42 10.31 -18.47 -17.14
N LYS A 43 11.01 -18.88 -16.09
CA LYS A 43 11.31 -18.00 -14.96
C LYS A 43 12.69 -17.38 -15.15
N ASP A 44 12.77 -16.06 -15.14
CA ASP A 44 14.01 -15.34 -15.29
C ASP A 44 14.81 -15.23 -13.96
N LYS A 45 16.01 -14.69 -14.02
CA LYS A 45 16.91 -14.57 -12.85
C LYS A 45 16.44 -13.55 -11.80
N TRP A 46 15.44 -12.73 -12.11
CA TRP A 46 14.80 -11.82 -11.16
C TRP A 46 13.51 -12.41 -10.56
N GLY A 47 13.12 -13.60 -11.06
CA GLY A 47 11.99 -14.37 -10.57
C GLY A 47 10.68 -14.08 -11.31
N ILE A 48 10.71 -13.35 -12.44
CA ILE A 48 9.51 -13.12 -13.24
C ILE A 48 9.17 -14.43 -13.97
N SER A 49 7.94 -14.90 -13.82
CA SER A 49 7.40 -16.03 -14.57
C SER A 49 6.78 -15.53 -15.88
N HIS A 50 7.35 -15.94 -17.02
CA HIS A 50 6.84 -15.69 -18.36
C HIS A 50 6.07 -16.92 -18.81
N ILE A 51 4.75 -16.84 -18.88
CA ILE A 51 3.82 -17.97 -19.11
C ILE A 51 3.35 -17.96 -20.55
N TYR A 52 3.59 -19.06 -21.28
CA TYR A 52 3.19 -19.24 -22.67
C TYR A 52 2.17 -20.38 -22.76
N ALA A 53 0.93 -20.05 -23.14
CA ALA A 53 -0.16 -21.03 -23.26
C ALA A 53 -0.88 -20.92 -24.61
N GLU A 54 -1.48 -22.02 -25.07
CA GLU A 54 -2.23 -22.08 -26.32
C GLU A 54 -3.73 -21.79 -26.14
N THR A 55 -4.24 -21.80 -24.89
CA THR A 55 -5.62 -21.45 -24.55
C THR A 55 -5.66 -20.40 -23.42
N GLU A 56 -6.75 -19.65 -23.33
CA GLU A 56 -6.98 -18.70 -22.22
C GLU A 56 -7.13 -19.45 -20.88
N HIS A 57 -7.82 -20.58 -20.90
CA HIS A 57 -7.96 -21.45 -19.74
C HIS A 57 -6.60 -21.82 -19.16
N ASP A 58 -5.72 -22.39 -20.01
CA ASP A 58 -4.40 -22.84 -19.57
C ASP A 58 -3.49 -21.67 -19.12
N LEU A 59 -3.66 -20.48 -19.73
CA LEU A 59 -2.92 -19.28 -19.37
C LEU A 59 -3.19 -18.89 -17.92
N PHE A 60 -4.46 -18.74 -17.56
CA PHE A 60 -4.83 -18.35 -16.19
C PHE A 60 -4.68 -19.49 -15.18
N PHE A 61 -4.87 -20.72 -15.59
CA PHE A 61 -4.51 -21.89 -14.78
C PHE A 61 -3.01 -21.83 -14.40
N ALA A 62 -2.13 -21.64 -15.38
CA ALA A 62 -0.69 -21.57 -15.13
C ALA A 62 -0.27 -20.32 -14.35
N GLN A 63 -0.99 -19.20 -14.48
CA GLN A 63 -0.77 -18.03 -13.61
C GLN A 63 -1.07 -18.39 -12.15
N GLY A 64 -2.21 -19.00 -11.86
CA GLY A 64 -2.59 -19.44 -10.52
C GLY A 64 -1.61 -20.46 -9.93
N TYR A 65 -1.22 -21.46 -10.73
CA TYR A 65 -0.24 -22.47 -10.34
C TYR A 65 1.14 -21.83 -10.00
N SER A 66 1.64 -20.94 -10.87
CA SER A 66 2.93 -20.28 -10.66
C SER A 66 2.93 -19.37 -9.44
N ALA A 67 1.85 -18.62 -9.23
CA ALA A 67 1.70 -17.74 -8.07
C ALA A 67 1.62 -18.55 -6.76
N ALA A 68 0.86 -19.65 -6.74
CA ALA A 68 0.78 -20.55 -5.60
C ALA A 68 2.12 -21.20 -5.28
N ARG A 69 2.87 -21.63 -6.30
CA ARG A 69 4.21 -22.20 -6.15
C ARG A 69 5.19 -21.23 -5.51
N ASP A 70 5.10 -19.95 -5.88
CA ASP A 70 6.01 -18.93 -5.37
C ASP A 70 5.56 -18.38 -3.99
N ARG A 71 4.27 -18.45 -3.63
CA ARG A 71 3.68 -17.72 -2.51
C ARG A 71 2.79 -18.57 -1.57
N LEU A 72 2.99 -19.89 -1.52
CA LEU A 72 2.07 -20.85 -0.88
C LEU A 72 1.68 -20.47 0.56
N PHE A 73 2.65 -20.09 1.40
CA PHE A 73 2.35 -19.69 2.79
C PHE A 73 1.50 -18.39 2.86
N GLN A 74 1.85 -17.40 2.07
CA GLN A 74 1.06 -16.16 1.96
C GLN A 74 -0.36 -16.48 1.50
N PHE A 75 -0.53 -17.37 0.53
CA PHE A 75 -1.82 -17.82 0.01
C PHE A 75 -2.67 -18.51 1.06
N GLU A 76 -2.11 -19.37 1.91
CA GLU A 76 -2.88 -20.03 2.98
C GLU A 76 -3.36 -19.03 4.04
N ILE A 77 -2.50 -18.09 4.46
CA ILE A 77 -2.90 -17.05 5.42
C ILE A 77 -3.99 -16.15 4.82
N TRP A 78 -3.83 -15.74 3.56
CA TRP A 78 -4.83 -14.91 2.88
C TRP A 78 -6.15 -15.64 2.62
N ARG A 79 -6.11 -16.95 2.29
CA ARG A 79 -7.31 -17.76 2.21
C ARG A 79 -8.07 -17.77 3.55
N ALA A 80 -7.36 -18.03 4.64
CA ALA A 80 -7.96 -18.08 5.96
C ALA A 80 -8.56 -16.73 6.37
N GLN A 81 -7.89 -15.61 6.04
CA GLN A 81 -8.41 -14.26 6.25
C GLN A 81 -9.66 -13.99 5.38
N ALA A 82 -9.62 -14.27 4.08
CA ALA A 82 -10.72 -14.02 3.15
C ALA A 82 -11.99 -14.82 3.49
N THR A 83 -11.82 -16.03 4.05
CA THR A 83 -12.95 -16.93 4.38
C THR A 83 -13.40 -16.84 5.84
N GLY A 84 -12.71 -16.04 6.68
CA GLY A 84 -13.02 -15.95 8.11
C GLY A 84 -12.82 -17.29 8.83
N THR A 85 -11.66 -17.93 8.63
CA THR A 85 -11.31 -19.25 9.21
C THR A 85 -9.97 -19.23 9.94
N THR A 86 -9.48 -18.05 10.34
CA THR A 86 -8.21 -17.88 11.05
C THR A 86 -8.27 -18.46 12.47
N ALA A 87 -9.42 -18.43 13.15
CA ALA A 87 -9.60 -19.01 14.47
C ALA A 87 -9.45 -20.54 14.45
N ALA A 88 -9.78 -21.21 13.35
CA ALA A 88 -9.55 -22.65 13.18
C ALA A 88 -8.04 -23.00 13.11
N LEU A 89 -7.20 -22.05 12.75
CA LEU A 89 -5.74 -22.22 12.70
C LEU A 89 -5.04 -21.73 13.97
N PHE A 90 -5.49 -20.64 14.60
CA PHE A 90 -4.75 -19.90 15.63
C PHE A 90 -5.51 -19.70 16.95
N GLY A 91 -6.74 -20.22 17.06
CA GLY A 91 -7.50 -20.26 18.30
C GLY A 91 -8.35 -19.01 18.57
N SER A 92 -8.81 -18.87 19.81
CA SER A 92 -9.87 -17.94 20.21
C SER A 92 -9.56 -16.46 20.01
N ARG A 93 -8.28 -16.08 19.95
CA ARG A 93 -7.88 -14.69 19.70
C ARG A 93 -8.29 -14.14 18.31
N GLU A 94 -8.56 -15.05 17.35
CA GLU A 94 -8.96 -14.68 16.00
C GLU A 94 -10.49 -14.70 15.77
N ILE A 95 -11.29 -14.93 16.81
CA ILE A 95 -12.76 -14.98 16.69
C ILE A 95 -13.33 -13.66 16.16
N ASP A 96 -12.90 -12.53 16.70
CA ASP A 96 -13.40 -11.20 16.28
C ASP A 96 -12.98 -10.88 14.84
N ARG A 97 -11.78 -11.31 14.42
CA ARG A 97 -11.35 -11.22 13.03
C ARG A 97 -12.27 -12.01 12.12
N ASP A 98 -12.50 -13.29 12.42
CA ASP A 98 -13.35 -14.15 11.61
C ASP A 98 -14.81 -13.68 11.62
N HIS A 99 -15.28 -13.17 12.74
CA HIS A 99 -16.61 -12.54 12.84
C HIS A 99 -16.71 -11.32 11.92
N GLY A 100 -15.73 -10.41 12.00
CA GLY A 100 -15.67 -9.23 11.13
C GLY A 100 -15.57 -9.60 9.66
N THR A 101 -14.68 -10.54 9.29
CA THR A 101 -14.56 -11.02 7.90
C THR A 101 -15.91 -11.53 7.38
N ARG A 102 -16.61 -12.37 8.15
CA ARG A 102 -17.90 -12.95 7.72
C ARG A 102 -19.00 -11.89 7.67
N LEU A 103 -18.96 -10.88 8.54
CA LEU A 103 -19.90 -9.77 8.55
C LEU A 103 -19.74 -8.88 7.29
N PHE A 104 -18.50 -8.64 6.85
CA PHE A 104 -18.17 -7.69 5.79
C PHE A 104 -17.86 -8.35 4.43
N LYS A 105 -17.89 -9.68 4.30
CA LYS A 105 -17.62 -10.33 3.01
C LYS A 105 -18.74 -10.13 1.99
N PHE A 106 -18.42 -10.18 0.70
CA PHE A 106 -19.41 -10.16 -0.37
C PHE A 106 -20.37 -11.35 -0.28
N ARG A 107 -21.69 -11.07 -0.39
CA ARG A 107 -22.77 -12.06 -0.32
C ARG A 107 -23.70 -11.99 -1.54
N GLY A 108 -23.31 -11.24 -2.56
CA GLY A 108 -24.06 -11.11 -3.79
C GLY A 108 -23.90 -12.32 -4.74
N PRO A 109 -24.48 -12.23 -5.94
CA PRO A 109 -24.36 -13.30 -6.96
C PRO A 109 -22.93 -13.33 -7.50
N MET A 110 -22.17 -14.37 -7.15
CA MET A 110 -20.75 -14.53 -7.47
C MET A 110 -20.47 -14.49 -8.99
N ALA A 111 -21.36 -15.07 -9.82
CA ALA A 111 -21.17 -15.02 -11.27
C ALA A 111 -21.31 -13.59 -11.84
N ASP A 112 -22.19 -12.78 -11.28
CA ASP A 112 -22.33 -11.37 -11.71
C ASP A 112 -21.11 -10.56 -11.28
N GLU A 113 -20.59 -10.80 -10.07
CA GLU A 113 -19.36 -10.21 -9.55
C GLU A 113 -18.17 -10.52 -10.47
N MET A 114 -17.90 -11.79 -10.75
CA MET A 114 -16.81 -12.18 -11.63
C MET A 114 -16.94 -11.64 -13.06
N ASN A 115 -18.16 -11.64 -13.63
CA ASN A 115 -18.39 -11.13 -15.00
C ASN A 115 -18.42 -9.59 -15.09
N HIS A 116 -18.51 -8.89 -13.97
CA HIS A 116 -18.32 -7.44 -13.95
C HIS A 116 -16.94 -7.06 -14.50
N TYR A 117 -15.89 -7.77 -14.08
CA TYR A 117 -14.51 -7.44 -14.42
C TYR A 117 -14.09 -7.84 -15.84
N HIS A 118 -14.73 -8.87 -16.40
CA HIS A 118 -14.49 -9.30 -17.77
C HIS A 118 -15.70 -10.09 -18.28
N PRO A 119 -16.07 -10.04 -19.59
CA PRO A 119 -17.16 -10.85 -20.12
C PRO A 119 -16.99 -12.38 -19.93
N ARG A 120 -15.76 -12.83 -19.73
CA ARG A 120 -15.39 -14.21 -19.38
C ARG A 120 -14.81 -14.30 -17.96
N GLY A 121 -15.24 -13.44 -17.04
CA GLY A 121 -14.69 -13.36 -15.68
C GLY A 121 -14.84 -14.64 -14.90
N VAL A 122 -15.96 -15.36 -15.04
CA VAL A 122 -16.16 -16.68 -14.45
C VAL A 122 -15.08 -17.65 -14.93
N ASP A 123 -14.89 -17.79 -16.25
CA ASP A 123 -13.94 -18.75 -16.81
C ASP A 123 -12.50 -18.42 -16.36
N ILE A 124 -12.10 -17.14 -16.41
CA ILE A 124 -10.76 -16.68 -16.06
C ILE A 124 -10.47 -16.92 -14.57
N ILE A 125 -11.35 -16.48 -13.68
CA ILE A 125 -11.13 -16.59 -12.23
C ILE A 125 -11.18 -18.06 -11.77
N THR A 126 -12.11 -18.85 -12.30
CA THR A 126 -12.17 -20.29 -12.01
C THR A 126 -10.92 -21.02 -12.50
N SER A 127 -10.42 -20.71 -13.70
CA SER A 127 -9.17 -21.29 -14.21
C SER A 127 -7.99 -20.96 -13.32
N PHE A 128 -7.86 -19.71 -12.88
CA PHE A 128 -6.83 -19.29 -11.93
C PHE A 128 -6.90 -20.07 -10.61
N VAL A 129 -8.09 -20.19 -10.02
CA VAL A 129 -8.32 -20.94 -8.77
C VAL A 129 -7.98 -22.43 -8.95
N HIS A 130 -8.32 -23.03 -10.10
CA HIS A 130 -7.95 -24.41 -10.41
C HIS A 130 -6.43 -24.57 -10.45
N GLY A 131 -5.70 -23.63 -11.03
CA GLY A 131 -4.24 -23.64 -11.05
C GLY A 131 -3.63 -23.52 -9.64
N VAL A 132 -4.16 -22.64 -8.80
CA VAL A 132 -3.78 -22.55 -7.37
C VAL A 132 -3.97 -23.90 -6.68
N ASN A 133 -5.14 -24.51 -6.83
CA ASN A 133 -5.47 -25.79 -6.20
C ASN A 133 -4.61 -26.94 -6.71
N ALA A 134 -4.27 -26.93 -7.99
CA ALA A 134 -3.40 -27.94 -8.57
C ALA A 134 -1.98 -27.91 -7.95
N TYR A 135 -1.44 -26.73 -7.66
CA TYR A 135 -0.17 -26.64 -6.92
C TYR A 135 -0.33 -27.06 -5.45
N ILE A 136 -1.45 -26.71 -4.82
CA ILE A 136 -1.73 -27.16 -3.44
C ILE A 136 -1.76 -28.69 -3.36
N ASP A 137 -2.39 -29.39 -4.32
CA ASP A 137 -2.42 -30.84 -4.38
C ASP A 137 -1.00 -31.43 -4.52
N GLU A 138 -0.17 -30.85 -5.41
CA GLU A 138 1.23 -31.28 -5.56
C GLU A 138 2.02 -31.09 -4.24
N ALA A 139 1.84 -29.95 -3.55
CA ALA A 139 2.50 -29.69 -2.28
C ALA A 139 2.02 -30.59 -1.13
N LEU A 140 0.77 -31.06 -1.16
CA LEU A 140 0.21 -31.98 -0.18
C LEU A 140 0.67 -33.44 -0.42
N ASP A 141 1.01 -33.78 -1.65
CA ASP A 141 1.56 -35.10 -1.98
C ASP A 141 3.00 -35.31 -1.45
N ASP A 142 3.75 -34.19 -1.24
CA ASP A 142 5.07 -34.20 -0.58
C ASP A 142 5.14 -33.18 0.57
N PRO A 143 4.54 -33.45 1.74
CA PRO A 143 4.53 -32.52 2.88
C PRO A 143 5.93 -32.11 3.39
N ASP A 144 6.95 -32.91 3.09
CA ASP A 144 8.33 -32.59 3.46
C ASP A 144 8.90 -31.43 2.60
N SER A 145 8.34 -31.19 1.43
CA SER A 145 8.70 -30.06 0.54
C SER A 145 8.04 -28.74 0.92
N LEU A 146 7.04 -28.73 1.81
CA LEU A 146 6.37 -27.50 2.23
C LEU A 146 7.37 -26.46 2.75
N PRO A 147 7.20 -25.16 2.42
CA PRO A 147 8.01 -24.06 2.94
C PRO A 147 8.12 -24.03 4.47
N LEU A 148 9.22 -23.50 4.99
CA LEU A 148 9.53 -23.46 6.42
C LEU A 148 8.38 -22.96 7.31
N PRO A 149 7.62 -21.91 6.95
CA PRO A 149 6.51 -21.42 7.77
C PRO A 149 5.43 -22.46 8.07
N PHE A 150 5.10 -23.34 7.14
CA PHE A 150 4.13 -24.43 7.38
C PHE A 150 4.63 -25.40 8.45
N LYS A 151 5.91 -25.76 8.38
CA LYS A 151 6.55 -26.66 9.35
C LYS A 151 6.60 -26.05 10.75
N LEU A 152 6.89 -24.74 10.81
CA LEU A 152 6.92 -24.00 12.08
C LEU A 152 5.55 -23.93 12.76
N LEU A 153 4.48 -23.73 12.00
CA LEU A 153 3.11 -23.60 12.52
C LEU A 153 2.37 -24.94 12.62
N GLY A 154 2.88 -26.00 11.97
CA GLY A 154 2.21 -27.31 11.89
C GLY A 154 0.86 -27.24 11.19
N ILE A 155 0.74 -26.41 10.16
CA ILE A 155 -0.45 -26.26 9.30
C ILE A 155 -0.17 -26.80 7.90
N GLN A 156 -1.23 -27.00 7.13
CA GLN A 156 -1.17 -27.41 5.73
C GLN A 156 -1.99 -26.43 4.87
N PRO A 157 -1.63 -26.23 3.59
CA PRO A 157 -2.43 -25.41 2.69
C PRO A 157 -3.78 -26.08 2.43
N GLN A 158 -4.80 -25.24 2.18
CA GLN A 158 -6.14 -25.70 1.86
C GLN A 158 -6.57 -25.12 0.51
N HIS A 159 -7.46 -25.85 -0.17
CA HIS A 159 -8.02 -25.44 -1.46
C HIS A 159 -8.73 -24.08 -1.39
N TRP A 160 -8.59 -23.34 -2.46
CA TRP A 160 -9.26 -22.08 -2.70
C TRP A 160 -10.60 -22.30 -3.39
N THR A 161 -11.49 -21.34 -3.18
CA THR A 161 -12.66 -21.06 -4.02
C THR A 161 -12.52 -19.68 -4.62
N GLU A 162 -13.35 -19.35 -5.59
CA GLU A 162 -13.42 -18.01 -6.20
C GLU A 162 -13.70 -16.93 -5.15
N GLU A 163 -14.35 -17.26 -4.03
CA GLU A 163 -14.56 -16.36 -2.90
C GLU A 163 -13.25 -15.75 -2.37
N VAL A 164 -12.14 -16.51 -2.40
CA VAL A 164 -10.85 -15.99 -1.91
C VAL A 164 -10.35 -14.87 -2.81
N VAL A 165 -10.43 -15.05 -4.13
CA VAL A 165 -10.03 -14.01 -5.11
C VAL A 165 -10.88 -12.75 -4.95
N ILE A 166 -12.19 -12.91 -4.74
CA ILE A 166 -13.13 -11.78 -4.61
C ILE A 166 -12.97 -11.06 -3.26
N SER A 167 -12.81 -11.81 -2.17
CA SER A 167 -12.96 -11.25 -0.81
C SER A 167 -11.64 -10.87 -0.13
N ARG A 168 -10.48 -11.27 -0.67
CA ARG A 168 -9.17 -11.06 0.02
C ARG A 168 -8.89 -9.60 0.37
N HIS A 169 -9.19 -8.68 -0.52
CA HIS A 169 -8.93 -7.26 -0.36
C HIS A 169 -10.21 -6.39 -0.34
N GLN A 170 -11.38 -6.98 -0.06
CA GLN A 170 -12.62 -6.21 0.03
C GLN A 170 -12.49 -5.02 0.99
N GLY A 171 -13.01 -3.87 0.57
CA GLY A 171 -12.92 -2.63 1.32
C GLY A 171 -11.52 -2.02 1.36
N LEU A 172 -10.63 -2.37 0.43
CA LEU A 172 -9.30 -1.76 0.31
C LEU A 172 -9.42 -0.24 0.21
N LEU A 173 -8.66 0.49 1.02
CA LEU A 173 -8.69 1.95 1.15
C LEU A 173 -10.07 2.50 1.58
N GLY A 174 -10.79 1.76 2.43
CA GLY A 174 -12.02 2.24 3.07
C GLY A 174 -11.74 3.39 4.05
N ASN A 175 -12.70 4.33 4.18
CA ASN A 175 -12.52 5.60 4.90
C ASN A 175 -13.38 5.72 6.17
N ILE A 176 -14.17 4.72 6.53
CA ILE A 176 -15.11 4.78 7.67
C ILE A 176 -14.45 5.14 9.02
N GLY A 177 -13.19 4.75 9.21
CA GLY A 177 -12.41 5.09 10.40
C GLY A 177 -12.15 6.59 10.51
N GLN A 178 -11.90 7.26 9.40
CA GLN A 178 -11.71 8.70 9.34
C GLN A 178 -13.02 9.43 9.66
N GLU A 179 -14.15 8.99 9.06
CA GLU A 179 -15.47 9.55 9.35
C GLU A 179 -15.81 9.48 10.84
N LEU A 180 -15.63 8.30 11.47
CA LEU A 180 -15.86 8.12 12.91
C LEU A 180 -14.95 9.04 13.74
N ASN A 181 -13.67 9.15 13.40
CA ASN A 181 -12.72 9.98 14.13
C ASN A 181 -13.01 11.48 14.00
N ILE A 182 -13.39 11.95 12.82
CA ILE A 182 -13.83 13.34 12.61
C ILE A 182 -15.13 13.59 13.42
N GLY A 183 -16.10 12.69 13.39
CA GLY A 183 -17.31 12.78 14.19
C GLY A 183 -17.03 12.86 15.69
N ARG A 184 -16.09 12.04 16.20
CA ARG A 184 -15.62 12.10 17.60
C ARG A 184 -14.94 13.42 17.93
N ALA A 185 -14.09 13.91 17.03
CA ALA A 185 -13.43 15.21 17.21
C ALA A 185 -14.46 16.36 17.26
N VAL A 186 -15.45 16.35 16.38
CA VAL A 186 -16.56 17.32 16.40
C VAL A 186 -17.32 17.26 17.71
N CYS A 187 -17.61 16.04 18.23
CA CYS A 187 -18.21 15.88 19.54
C CYS A 187 -17.35 16.46 20.69
N ALA A 188 -16.02 16.32 20.58
CA ALA A 188 -15.09 16.72 21.64
C ALA A 188 -14.81 18.24 21.65
N ILE A 189 -14.64 18.86 20.48
CA ILE A 189 -14.13 20.25 20.35
C ILE A 189 -14.97 21.15 19.44
N GLY A 190 -15.99 20.62 18.78
CA GLY A 190 -16.86 21.36 17.85
C GLY A 190 -16.32 21.44 16.41
N GLU A 191 -17.22 21.68 15.45
CA GLU A 191 -16.93 21.64 14.00
C GLU A 191 -15.94 22.70 13.55
N ASP A 192 -16.02 23.94 14.09
CA ASP A 192 -15.11 25.03 13.69
C ASP A 192 -13.66 24.73 14.08
N ALA A 193 -13.44 24.19 15.30
CA ALA A 193 -12.11 23.80 15.74
C ALA A 193 -11.52 22.63 14.91
N VAL A 194 -12.37 21.68 14.49
CA VAL A 194 -11.92 20.59 13.61
C VAL A 194 -11.55 21.13 12.22
N ARG A 195 -12.30 22.08 11.66
CA ARG A 195 -11.97 22.72 10.37
C ARG A 195 -10.63 23.46 10.43
N ASP A 196 -10.34 24.14 11.52
CA ASP A 196 -9.09 24.89 11.70
C ASP A 196 -7.84 23.97 11.79
N LEU A 197 -8.04 22.70 12.21
CA LEU A 197 -6.95 21.71 12.41
C LEU A 197 -6.73 20.82 11.20
N GLN A 198 -7.73 20.67 10.32
CA GLN A 198 -7.67 19.74 9.18
C GLN A 198 -7.50 20.48 7.86
N TYR A 199 -6.75 19.89 6.93
CA TYR A 199 -6.62 20.38 5.57
C TYR A 199 -7.68 19.75 4.66
N PHE A 200 -8.86 20.37 4.62
CA PHE A 200 -9.91 19.94 3.68
C PHE A 200 -9.74 20.59 2.32
N HIS A 201 -9.83 19.79 1.27
CA HIS A 201 -9.60 20.20 -0.11
C HIS A 201 -10.36 19.28 -1.08
N PRO A 202 -10.98 19.74 -2.20
CA PRO A 202 -10.93 21.08 -2.81
C PRO A 202 -11.92 22.08 -2.18
N ARG A 203 -12.73 21.67 -1.22
CA ARG A 203 -13.69 22.50 -0.51
C ARG A 203 -13.82 22.02 0.93
N GLU A 204 -14.24 22.91 1.81
CA GLU A 204 -14.59 22.56 3.17
C GLU A 204 -15.89 21.72 3.22
N PRO A 205 -15.92 20.62 4.01
CA PRO A 205 -17.10 19.82 4.20
C PRO A 205 -18.08 20.44 5.19
N ASP A 206 -19.34 20.05 5.15
CA ASP A 206 -20.29 20.19 6.25
C ASP A 206 -20.00 19.12 7.29
N LEU A 207 -19.60 19.52 8.49
CA LEU A 207 -19.29 18.65 9.63
C LEU A 207 -20.38 18.70 10.72
N THR A 208 -21.53 19.28 10.44
CA THR A 208 -22.63 19.43 11.39
C THR A 208 -23.20 18.04 11.76
N LEU A 209 -23.10 17.67 13.04
CA LEU A 209 -23.72 16.47 13.56
C LEU A 209 -25.22 16.63 13.70
N ASP A 210 -26.00 15.66 13.19
CA ASP A 210 -27.44 15.61 13.45
C ASP A 210 -27.70 15.45 14.96
N PRO A 211 -28.73 16.12 15.54
CA PRO A 211 -29.07 15.98 16.95
C PRO A 211 -29.39 14.56 17.45
N MET A 212 -29.64 13.61 16.54
CA MET A 212 -29.81 12.19 16.87
C MET A 212 -28.47 11.51 17.21
N ILE A 213 -27.35 12.07 16.79
CA ILE A 213 -26.03 11.49 17.06
C ILE A 213 -25.68 11.70 18.54
N ASP A 214 -25.58 10.60 19.28
CA ASP A 214 -25.22 10.60 20.69
C ASP A 214 -23.70 10.65 20.87
N CYS A 215 -23.18 11.83 21.18
CA CYS A 215 -21.72 12.03 21.35
C CYS A 215 -21.12 11.18 22.47
N GLU A 216 -21.88 10.88 23.54
CA GLU A 216 -21.36 10.01 24.60
C GLU A 216 -21.18 8.57 24.09
N SER A 217 -22.17 8.04 23.38
CA SER A 217 -22.02 6.72 22.74
C SER A 217 -20.87 6.69 21.72
N LEU A 218 -20.73 7.75 20.91
CA LEU A 218 -19.70 7.85 19.89
C LEU A 218 -18.28 7.85 20.49
N LEU A 219 -18.08 8.57 21.62
CA LEU A 219 -16.79 8.74 22.27
C LEU A 219 -16.36 7.55 23.13
N GLN A 220 -17.32 6.80 23.72
CA GLN A 220 -17.03 5.79 24.73
C GLN A 220 -16.94 4.36 24.19
N ASN A 221 -17.45 4.09 22.99
CA ASN A 221 -17.56 2.75 22.46
C ASN A 221 -16.57 2.48 21.31
N ASP A 222 -16.13 1.23 21.17
CA ASP A 222 -15.34 0.74 20.04
C ASP A 222 -16.26 0.32 18.89
N ILE A 223 -16.84 1.33 18.21
CA ILE A 223 -17.90 1.16 17.21
C ILE A 223 -17.46 0.34 16.01
N LEU A 224 -16.19 0.44 15.63
CA LEU A 224 -15.63 -0.24 14.47
C LEU A 224 -14.80 -1.49 14.84
N HIS A 225 -14.93 -2.02 16.06
CA HIS A 225 -14.14 -3.15 16.54
C HIS A 225 -14.06 -4.32 15.54
N LEU A 226 -15.20 -4.80 15.04
CA LEU A 226 -15.24 -5.91 14.06
C LEU A 226 -14.67 -5.50 12.70
N TYR A 227 -14.89 -4.26 12.28
CA TYR A 227 -14.32 -3.72 11.04
C TYR A 227 -12.79 -3.63 11.11
N THR A 228 -12.25 -3.09 12.19
CA THR A 228 -10.80 -3.00 12.39
C THR A 228 -10.15 -4.36 12.63
N SER A 229 -10.84 -5.27 13.32
CA SER A 229 -10.33 -6.63 13.59
C SER A 229 -10.07 -7.42 12.32
N TYR A 230 -11.01 -7.43 11.36
CA TYR A 230 -10.80 -8.21 10.14
C TYR A 230 -9.73 -7.61 9.21
N ARG A 231 -9.51 -6.30 9.28
CA ARG A 231 -8.52 -5.57 8.46
C ARG A 231 -7.11 -5.56 9.07
N SER A 232 -6.99 -5.88 10.35
CA SER A 232 -5.69 -5.83 11.04
C SER A 232 -4.72 -6.89 10.52
N SER A 233 -3.41 -6.63 10.62
CA SER A 233 -2.36 -7.57 10.27
C SER A 233 -2.42 -8.83 11.13
N MET A 234 -2.09 -10.00 10.54
CA MET A 234 -1.97 -11.24 11.30
C MET A 234 -0.78 -11.19 12.25
N LYS A 235 -1.02 -11.55 13.52
CA LYS A 235 0.02 -11.61 14.57
C LYS A 235 0.22 -13.04 15.00
N PHE A 236 1.46 -13.50 14.96
CA PHE A 236 1.85 -14.84 15.39
C PHE A 236 2.52 -14.78 16.76
N GLU A 237 2.15 -15.71 17.64
CA GLU A 237 2.72 -15.85 18.98
C GLU A 237 3.73 -17.00 19.03
N ALA A 238 4.65 -16.95 20.00
CA ALA A 238 5.61 -18.03 20.19
C ALA A 238 4.94 -19.41 20.41
N ASN A 239 3.72 -19.43 20.97
CA ASN A 239 2.96 -20.66 21.19
C ASN A 239 2.34 -21.24 19.91
N ASP A 240 2.27 -20.48 18.82
CA ASP A 240 1.83 -21.00 17.51
C ASP A 240 2.89 -21.92 16.89
N ILE A 241 4.16 -21.70 17.25
CA ILE A 241 5.28 -22.50 16.78
C ILE A 241 5.25 -23.87 17.46
N VAL A 242 5.14 -24.94 16.67
CA VAL A 242 4.96 -26.30 17.21
C VAL A 242 6.21 -26.81 17.92
N GLU A 243 7.39 -26.57 17.35
CA GLU A 243 8.65 -27.01 17.94
C GLU A 243 9.14 -26.01 19.01
N VAL A 244 9.20 -26.46 20.25
CA VAL A 244 9.56 -25.59 21.39
C VAL A 244 10.96 -24.95 21.24
N ALA A 245 11.91 -25.67 20.65
CA ALA A 245 13.26 -25.17 20.40
C ALA A 245 13.31 -24.02 19.37
N ALA A 246 12.32 -23.96 18.48
CA ALA A 246 12.18 -22.91 17.46
C ALA A 246 11.50 -21.63 17.99
N ARG A 247 10.87 -21.68 19.16
CA ARG A 247 10.14 -20.56 19.76
C ARG A 247 11.09 -19.47 20.25
N ASN A 248 10.63 -18.23 20.15
CA ASN A 248 11.27 -17.11 20.82
C ASN A 248 11.11 -17.22 22.35
N SER A 249 12.04 -16.64 23.13
CA SER A 249 11.85 -16.47 24.56
C SER A 249 10.76 -15.44 24.85
N SER A 250 10.04 -15.56 25.98
CA SER A 250 8.96 -14.62 26.31
C SER A 250 9.45 -13.17 26.37
N GLU A 251 10.63 -12.92 26.95
CA GLU A 251 11.22 -11.58 27.07
C GLU A 251 11.56 -10.99 25.68
N SER A 252 12.22 -11.76 24.81
CA SER A 252 12.57 -11.30 23.48
C SER A 252 11.31 -11.14 22.59
N TYR A 253 10.32 -12.03 22.74
CA TYR A 253 9.04 -11.91 22.05
C TYR A 253 8.35 -10.58 22.39
N GLU A 254 8.21 -10.28 23.71
CA GLU A 254 7.54 -9.04 24.14
C GLU A 254 8.23 -7.78 23.62
N GLN A 255 9.57 -7.75 23.60
CA GLN A 255 10.33 -6.64 23.05
C GLN A 255 10.11 -6.44 21.57
N ILE A 256 10.21 -7.51 20.77
CA ILE A 256 10.02 -7.44 19.32
C ILE A 256 8.56 -7.12 18.99
N ALA A 257 7.59 -7.77 19.66
CA ALA A 257 6.17 -7.53 19.45
C ALA A 257 5.78 -6.08 19.79
N ALA A 258 6.36 -5.49 20.83
CA ALA A 258 6.16 -4.07 21.15
C ALA A 258 6.73 -3.15 20.07
N THR A 259 7.90 -3.48 19.49
CA THR A 259 8.47 -2.72 18.37
C THR A 259 7.59 -2.81 17.14
N VAL A 260 7.14 -4.00 16.76
CA VAL A 260 6.24 -4.21 15.61
C VAL A 260 4.91 -3.49 15.82
N LEU A 261 4.35 -3.53 17.05
CA LEU A 261 3.13 -2.80 17.36
C LEU A 261 3.32 -1.28 17.22
N ALA A 262 4.46 -0.74 17.66
CA ALA A 262 4.75 0.68 17.49
C ALA A 262 4.90 1.07 16.00
N GLU A 263 5.54 0.20 15.19
CA GLU A 263 5.64 0.37 13.75
C GLU A 263 4.24 0.35 13.08
N ASP A 264 3.36 -0.59 13.46
CA ASP A 264 1.98 -0.70 12.95
C ASP A 264 1.13 0.54 13.34
N ILE A 265 1.23 1.01 14.59
CA ILE A 265 0.52 2.22 15.05
C ILE A 265 0.99 3.45 14.28
N ASN A 266 2.29 3.60 14.08
CA ASN A 266 2.85 4.70 13.31
C ASN A 266 2.37 4.67 11.85
N LEU A 267 2.35 3.49 11.23
CA LEU A 267 1.84 3.30 9.88
C LEU A 267 0.35 3.69 9.77
N GLN A 268 -0.47 3.31 10.76
CA GLN A 268 -1.91 3.65 10.79
C GLN A 268 -2.15 5.15 11.03
N LYS A 269 -1.35 5.78 11.88
CA LYS A 269 -1.46 7.23 12.17
C LYS A 269 -1.15 8.06 10.92
N ASN A 270 -0.20 7.63 10.11
CA ASN A 270 0.29 8.34 8.93
C ASN A 270 -0.19 7.72 7.61
N ASP A 271 -1.30 6.96 7.64
CA ASP A 271 -1.77 6.12 6.53
C ASP A 271 -1.91 6.88 5.20
N LEU A 272 -2.43 8.11 5.23
CA LEU A 272 -2.60 8.93 4.02
C LEU A 272 -1.26 9.36 3.40
N ASP A 273 -0.23 9.62 4.22
CA ASP A 273 1.08 10.07 3.75
C ASP A 273 2.03 8.90 3.47
N ASP A 274 1.96 7.84 4.27
CA ASP A 274 2.84 6.67 4.20
C ASP A 274 2.34 5.59 3.21
N ILE A 275 1.02 5.44 3.04
CA ILE A 275 0.40 4.55 2.06
C ILE A 275 -0.09 5.39 0.88
N GLY A 276 0.81 5.68 -0.02
CA GLY A 276 0.51 6.47 -1.20
C GLY A 276 1.02 5.81 -2.48
N SER A 277 1.38 6.61 -3.42
CA SER A 277 2.01 6.20 -4.69
C SER A 277 2.47 7.42 -5.46
N ASN A 278 3.40 7.23 -6.41
CA ASN A 278 3.65 8.23 -7.44
C ASN A 278 3.44 7.60 -8.81
N ASN A 279 2.91 8.36 -9.74
CA ASN A 279 3.00 8.02 -11.14
C ASN A 279 3.09 9.28 -12.02
N TRP A 280 3.64 9.12 -13.18
CA TRP A 280 3.57 10.12 -14.24
C TRP A 280 3.70 9.50 -15.61
N VAL A 281 3.10 10.19 -16.59
CA VAL A 281 3.32 9.96 -18.00
C VAL A 281 3.84 11.24 -18.63
N VAL A 282 4.79 11.11 -19.54
CA VAL A 282 5.33 12.23 -20.32
C VAL A 282 5.16 11.95 -21.80
N SER A 283 4.73 12.96 -22.55
CA SER A 283 4.54 12.85 -24.01
C SER A 283 5.89 12.79 -24.75
N GLY A 284 5.89 12.30 -25.96
CA GLY A 284 7.08 12.30 -26.82
C GLY A 284 7.71 13.67 -27.02
N ASP A 285 6.94 14.74 -26.88
CA ASP A 285 7.46 16.11 -27.00
C ASP A 285 8.42 16.48 -25.87
N LEU A 286 8.30 15.85 -24.72
CA LEU A 286 9.20 16.04 -23.55
C LEU A 286 10.30 14.98 -23.46
N THR A 287 10.35 14.00 -24.33
CA THR A 287 11.36 12.95 -24.31
C THR A 287 12.45 13.18 -25.37
N GLN A 288 13.65 12.65 -25.13
CA GLN A 288 14.78 12.78 -26.05
C GLN A 288 14.55 11.99 -27.35
N ASP A 289 13.87 10.85 -27.25
CA ASP A 289 13.62 9.92 -28.35
C ASP A 289 12.29 10.13 -29.05
N GLY A 290 11.45 11.03 -28.56
CA GLY A 290 10.16 11.39 -29.16
C GLY A 290 9.03 10.39 -28.90
N TRP A 291 9.19 9.49 -27.90
CA TRP A 291 8.17 8.52 -27.52
C TRP A 291 7.71 8.73 -26.08
N PRO A 292 6.43 8.49 -25.75
CA PRO A 292 5.97 8.60 -24.38
C PRO A 292 6.69 7.65 -23.43
N MET A 293 6.79 8.06 -22.17
CA MET A 293 7.26 7.23 -21.07
C MET A 293 6.21 7.20 -19.96
N MET A 294 6.09 6.06 -19.26
CA MET A 294 5.22 5.90 -18.10
C MET A 294 6.04 5.34 -16.93
N ILE A 295 5.80 5.92 -15.74
CA ILE A 295 6.46 5.53 -14.50
C ILE A 295 5.42 5.36 -13.42
N ASN A 296 5.59 4.32 -12.57
CA ASN A 296 4.72 4.11 -11.41
C ASN A 296 5.44 3.39 -10.28
N ASP A 297 5.18 3.83 -9.04
CA ASP A 297 5.61 3.18 -7.81
C ASP A 297 4.51 3.26 -6.73
N PRO A 298 3.67 2.24 -6.60
CA PRO A 298 2.72 2.16 -5.52
C PRO A 298 3.43 2.00 -4.18
N HIS A 299 3.07 2.84 -3.18
CA HIS A 299 3.57 2.75 -1.83
C HIS A 299 2.63 1.89 -0.99
N ARG A 300 3.17 0.89 -0.34
CA ARG A 300 2.43 -0.03 0.54
C ARG A 300 3.32 -0.46 1.71
N ALA A 301 2.70 -1.04 2.71
CA ALA A 301 3.43 -1.72 3.78
C ALA A 301 4.41 -2.74 3.20
N GLN A 302 5.65 -2.74 3.75
CA GLN A 302 6.72 -3.61 3.29
C GLN A 302 6.82 -4.84 4.18
N SER A 303 6.74 -5.99 3.55
CA SER A 303 6.81 -7.29 4.21
C SER A 303 7.50 -8.31 3.34
N VAL A 304 7.92 -9.41 3.93
CA VAL A 304 8.35 -10.60 3.21
C VAL A 304 7.43 -11.76 3.59
N PRO A 305 6.82 -12.44 2.63
CA PRO A 305 6.88 -12.21 1.16
C PRO A 305 6.32 -10.84 0.76
N SER A 306 6.78 -10.34 -0.39
CA SER A 306 6.30 -9.07 -0.97
C SER A 306 4.79 -9.10 -1.24
N LEU A 307 4.13 -7.95 -1.11
CA LEU A 307 2.73 -7.80 -1.53
C LEU A 307 2.59 -7.95 -3.05
N ARG A 308 3.52 -7.36 -3.83
CA ARG A 308 3.44 -7.36 -5.30
C ARG A 308 4.17 -8.54 -5.92
N TYR A 309 3.69 -8.93 -7.12
CA TYR A 309 4.18 -10.06 -7.88
C TYR A 309 4.23 -9.71 -9.36
N TRP A 310 5.40 -9.91 -10.00
CA TRP A 310 5.59 -9.73 -11.42
C TRP A 310 5.24 -11.01 -12.18
N VAL A 311 4.52 -10.87 -13.29
CA VAL A 311 4.24 -11.97 -14.20
C VAL A 311 4.11 -11.47 -15.64
N HIS A 312 4.37 -12.33 -16.63
CA HIS A 312 4.16 -12.09 -18.04
C HIS A 312 3.25 -13.18 -18.62
N LEU A 313 2.13 -12.79 -19.20
CA LEU A 313 1.07 -13.65 -19.70
C LEU A 313 1.04 -13.58 -21.23
N VAL A 314 1.30 -14.70 -21.91
CA VAL A 314 1.31 -14.81 -23.38
C VAL A 314 0.39 -15.94 -23.81
N GLY A 315 -0.72 -15.60 -24.44
CA GLY A 315 -1.73 -16.54 -24.91
C GLY A 315 -2.71 -15.88 -25.90
N PRO A 316 -3.72 -16.61 -26.39
CA PRO A 316 -4.67 -16.05 -27.36
C PRO A 316 -5.40 -14.81 -26.84
N GLY A 317 -5.10 -13.63 -27.38
CA GLY A 317 -5.66 -12.34 -26.98
C GLY A 317 -4.98 -11.69 -25.77
N TRP A 318 -3.91 -12.28 -25.26
CA TRP A 318 -3.12 -11.80 -24.13
C TRP A 318 -1.64 -11.78 -24.51
N ASN A 319 -0.99 -10.65 -24.27
CA ASN A 319 0.46 -10.49 -24.28
C ASN A 319 0.79 -9.29 -23.39
N VAL A 320 0.86 -9.52 -22.09
CA VAL A 320 0.88 -8.48 -21.07
C VAL A 320 1.87 -8.81 -19.97
N ILE A 321 2.69 -7.83 -19.58
CA ILE A 321 3.68 -7.96 -18.51
C ILE A 321 3.54 -6.82 -17.52
N GLY A 322 3.78 -7.13 -16.26
CA GLY A 322 3.79 -6.15 -15.18
C GLY A 322 3.63 -6.78 -13.82
N GLY A 323 3.10 -6.00 -12.88
CA GLY A 323 2.86 -6.44 -11.51
C GLY A 323 1.42 -6.27 -11.07
N GLY A 324 1.04 -7.12 -10.13
CA GLY A 324 -0.22 -7.09 -9.42
C GLY A 324 -0.06 -7.72 -8.05
N GLU A 325 -1.15 -8.06 -7.43
CA GLU A 325 -1.14 -8.90 -6.25
C GLU A 325 -1.22 -10.37 -6.70
N PRO A 326 -0.49 -11.30 -6.06
CA PRO A 326 -0.34 -12.66 -6.59
C PRO A 326 -1.62 -13.47 -6.58
N GLU A 327 -2.62 -13.10 -5.76
CA GLU A 327 -3.89 -13.82 -5.60
C GLU A 327 -4.96 -13.47 -6.63
N ILE A 328 -4.71 -12.51 -7.53
CA ILE A 328 -5.66 -12.11 -8.57
C ILE A 328 -5.11 -12.38 -9.97
N PRO A 329 -5.96 -12.83 -10.92
CA PRO A 329 -5.55 -12.99 -12.31
C PRO A 329 -5.37 -11.63 -13.01
N GLY A 330 -4.52 -11.60 -14.04
CA GLY A 330 -4.24 -10.42 -14.85
C GLY A 330 -3.08 -9.58 -14.30
N ILE A 331 -2.96 -8.33 -14.80
CA ILE A 331 -1.86 -7.38 -14.52
C ILE A 331 -2.45 -6.03 -14.10
N SER A 332 -2.22 -5.63 -12.84
CA SER A 332 -2.76 -4.34 -12.34
C SER A 332 -1.99 -3.13 -12.84
N ILE A 333 -0.66 -3.26 -13.01
CA ILE A 333 0.25 -2.20 -13.46
C ILE A 333 1.22 -2.80 -14.47
N GLY A 334 1.27 -2.29 -15.68
CA GLY A 334 2.14 -2.86 -16.70
C GLY A 334 1.91 -2.33 -18.09
N HIS A 335 2.17 -3.17 -19.08
CA HIS A 335 1.91 -2.85 -20.48
C HIS A 335 1.55 -4.11 -21.29
N ASN A 336 0.84 -3.89 -22.38
CA ASN A 336 0.66 -4.86 -23.44
C ASN A 336 1.43 -4.45 -24.70
N GLU A 337 1.06 -4.95 -25.89
CA GLU A 337 1.73 -4.63 -27.15
C GLU A 337 1.49 -3.19 -27.63
N GLN A 338 0.46 -2.47 -27.09
CA GLN A 338 -0.01 -1.18 -27.59
C GLN A 338 0.18 -0.06 -26.58
N GLY A 339 -0.12 -0.30 -25.33
CA GLY A 339 -0.13 0.71 -24.28
C GLY A 339 0.35 0.22 -22.94
N ALA A 340 0.65 1.19 -22.07
CA ALA A 340 1.10 1.01 -20.71
C ALA A 340 0.16 1.74 -19.74
N TRP A 341 -0.05 1.18 -18.57
CA TRP A 341 -0.89 1.77 -17.53
C TRP A 341 -0.28 1.60 -16.14
N GLY A 342 -0.65 2.55 -15.28
CA GLY A 342 -0.27 2.58 -13.89
C GLY A 342 -1.35 3.21 -13.05
N LEU A 343 -1.21 3.12 -11.73
CA LEU A 343 -2.22 3.59 -10.79
C LEU A 343 -1.59 4.23 -9.54
N THR A 344 -2.31 5.23 -9.00
CA THR A 344 -2.05 5.82 -7.68
C THR A 344 -3.37 6.07 -6.97
N VAL A 345 -3.36 6.11 -5.64
CA VAL A 345 -4.60 6.37 -4.88
C VAL A 345 -5.20 7.72 -5.26
N PHE A 346 -6.49 7.71 -5.59
CA PHE A 346 -7.36 8.88 -5.76
C PHE A 346 -8.40 8.90 -4.65
N GLY A 347 -8.54 10.04 -3.96
CA GLY A 347 -9.50 10.18 -2.87
C GLY A 347 -10.95 9.98 -3.33
N THR A 348 -11.52 8.83 -2.98
CA THR A 348 -12.93 8.49 -3.20
C THR A 348 -13.51 8.02 -1.87
N ASP A 349 -14.58 8.65 -1.43
CA ASP A 349 -15.28 8.30 -0.22
C ASP A 349 -16.47 7.37 -0.57
N GLY A 350 -16.31 6.08 -0.25
CA GLY A 350 -17.26 5.02 -0.59
C GLY A 350 -17.97 4.38 0.60
N GLU A 351 -17.86 4.96 1.80
CA GLU A 351 -18.45 4.41 3.03
C GLU A 351 -19.14 5.50 3.83
N ASP A 352 -20.19 5.13 4.59
CA ASP A 352 -20.84 6.00 5.59
C ASP A 352 -21.24 5.23 6.84
N LEU A 353 -21.12 5.85 8.01
CA LEU A 353 -21.55 5.30 9.29
C LEU A 353 -22.99 5.75 9.61
N MET A 354 -23.91 4.81 9.47
CA MET A 354 -25.33 5.03 9.70
C MET A 354 -25.72 4.69 11.15
N VAL A 355 -26.32 5.63 11.86
CA VAL A 355 -26.77 5.46 13.26
C VAL A 355 -28.27 5.28 13.31
N TYR A 356 -28.73 4.23 13.98
CA TYR A 356 -30.14 3.86 14.08
C TYR A 356 -30.64 3.87 15.52
N GLU A 357 -31.86 4.34 15.70
CA GLU A 357 -32.65 4.03 16.88
C GLU A 357 -33.15 2.57 16.78
N THR A 358 -32.89 1.73 17.79
CA THR A 358 -33.41 0.36 17.88
C THR A 358 -34.67 0.29 18.76
N ASN A 359 -35.55 -0.69 18.50
CA ASN A 359 -36.79 -0.87 19.25
C ASN A 359 -36.47 -1.41 20.66
N PRO A 360 -36.80 -0.67 21.74
CA PRO A 360 -36.54 -1.15 23.10
C PRO A 360 -37.29 -2.46 23.47
N ALA A 361 -38.35 -2.81 22.74
CA ALA A 361 -39.07 -4.06 22.92
C ALA A 361 -38.53 -5.22 22.08
N ASN A 362 -37.78 -4.91 21.02
CA ASN A 362 -37.12 -5.89 20.15
C ASN A 362 -35.83 -5.28 19.55
N PRO A 363 -34.65 -5.48 20.14
CA PRO A 363 -33.40 -4.86 19.68
C PRO A 363 -32.98 -5.24 18.28
N ASN A 364 -33.58 -6.26 17.67
CA ASN A 364 -33.35 -6.66 16.28
C ASN A 364 -34.23 -5.89 15.27
N GLN A 365 -34.86 -4.80 15.72
CA GLN A 365 -35.61 -3.88 14.86
C GLN A 365 -35.01 -2.47 14.96
N TYR A 366 -34.85 -1.81 13.81
CA TYR A 366 -34.37 -0.43 13.71
C TYR A 366 -35.45 0.47 13.11
N ARG A 367 -35.37 1.78 13.36
CA ARG A 367 -36.34 2.76 12.88
C ARG A 367 -35.93 3.29 11.49
N PHE A 368 -36.88 3.19 10.53
CA PHE A 368 -36.74 3.76 9.20
C PHE A 368 -38.05 4.44 8.77
N GLN A 369 -37.99 5.70 8.34
CA GLN A 369 -39.13 6.52 7.92
C GLN A 369 -40.32 6.45 8.90
N GLY A 370 -40.00 6.44 10.19
CA GLY A 370 -40.98 6.40 11.29
C GLY A 370 -41.54 5.03 11.62
N SER A 371 -41.17 3.97 10.93
CA SER A 371 -41.60 2.58 11.16
C SER A 371 -40.45 1.73 11.69
N TRP A 372 -40.77 0.63 12.38
CA TRP A 372 -39.83 -0.39 12.78
C TRP A 372 -39.62 -1.39 11.63
N GLU A 373 -38.38 -1.64 11.25
CA GLU A 373 -37.99 -2.66 10.29
C GLU A 373 -37.14 -3.71 10.98
N ASP A 374 -37.28 -4.99 10.59
CA ASP A 374 -36.45 -6.08 11.12
C ASP A 374 -35.06 -6.04 10.49
N MET A 375 -34.01 -6.26 11.31
CA MET A 375 -32.66 -6.57 10.79
C MET A 375 -32.68 -7.95 10.13
N GLU A 376 -31.92 -8.11 9.05
CA GLU A 376 -31.57 -9.43 8.56
C GLU A 376 -30.50 -10.03 9.48
N ILE A 377 -30.70 -11.29 9.91
CA ILE A 377 -29.79 -11.97 10.83
C ILE A 377 -29.38 -13.30 10.22
N ILE A 378 -28.07 -13.47 10.07
CA ILE A 378 -27.45 -14.71 9.60
C ILE A 378 -26.66 -15.30 10.76
N GLU A 379 -26.97 -16.54 11.15
CA GLU A 379 -26.18 -17.28 12.13
C GLU A 379 -25.09 -18.09 11.42
N GLU A 380 -23.82 -17.89 11.83
CA GLU A 380 -22.68 -18.67 11.35
C GLU A 380 -21.86 -19.27 12.50
N VAL A 381 -21.22 -20.41 12.25
CA VAL A 381 -20.37 -21.10 13.23
C VAL A 381 -18.92 -20.88 12.90
N ILE A 382 -18.16 -20.30 13.85
CA ILE A 382 -16.71 -20.16 13.78
C ILE A 382 -16.06 -21.35 14.48
N GLU A 383 -15.30 -22.15 13.75
CA GLU A 383 -14.47 -23.22 14.33
C GLU A 383 -13.26 -22.61 15.00
N VAL A 384 -12.90 -23.14 16.19
CA VAL A 384 -11.84 -22.59 17.03
C VAL A 384 -10.83 -23.69 17.41
N LYS A 385 -9.56 -23.53 17.02
CA LYS A 385 -8.50 -24.47 17.38
C LYS A 385 -8.39 -24.63 18.91
N GLY A 386 -8.55 -25.82 19.39
CA GLY A 386 -8.38 -26.15 20.82
C GLY A 386 -9.51 -25.70 21.73
N ALA A 387 -10.64 -25.20 21.21
CA ALA A 387 -11.82 -24.80 21.95
C ALA A 387 -13.12 -25.18 21.24
N PRO A 388 -14.29 -25.16 21.89
CA PRO A 388 -15.57 -25.32 21.22
C PRO A 388 -15.81 -24.22 20.19
N SER A 389 -16.51 -24.57 19.09
CA SER A 389 -16.96 -23.61 18.08
C SER A 389 -17.88 -22.55 18.70
N VAL A 390 -17.86 -21.34 18.12
CA VAL A 390 -18.68 -20.21 18.55
C VAL A 390 -19.70 -19.89 17.46
N THR A 391 -20.98 -19.72 17.86
CA THR A 391 -22.03 -19.22 16.94
C THR A 391 -22.05 -17.69 17.05
N VAL A 392 -21.99 -16.99 15.92
CA VAL A 392 -22.08 -15.54 15.80
C VAL A 392 -23.32 -15.15 15.00
N GLU A 393 -23.93 -14.02 15.37
CA GLU A 393 -25.03 -13.40 14.64
C GLU A 393 -24.48 -12.27 13.77
N LEU A 394 -24.64 -12.37 12.47
CA LEU A 394 -24.29 -11.34 11.49
C LEU A 394 -25.56 -10.54 11.22
N LYS A 395 -25.61 -9.30 11.66
CA LYS A 395 -26.79 -8.43 11.56
C LYS A 395 -26.61 -7.39 10.47
N TYR A 396 -27.67 -7.18 9.70
CA TYR A 396 -27.67 -6.21 8.61
C TYR A 396 -28.91 -5.32 8.70
N THR A 397 -28.70 -4.03 8.55
CA THR A 397 -29.76 -3.09 8.21
C THR A 397 -29.87 -3.02 6.68
N ARG A 398 -30.84 -2.26 6.19
CA ARG A 398 -30.98 -1.96 4.76
C ARG A 398 -29.76 -1.26 4.14
N HIS A 399 -28.92 -0.62 4.95
CA HIS A 399 -27.74 0.11 4.52
C HIS A 399 -26.46 -0.70 4.62
N GLY A 400 -26.46 -1.80 5.34
CA GLY A 400 -25.31 -2.67 5.46
C GLY A 400 -25.12 -3.31 6.84
N PRO A 401 -23.92 -3.88 7.10
CA PRO A 401 -23.62 -4.63 8.32
C PRO A 401 -23.60 -3.75 9.57
N VAL A 402 -24.19 -4.26 10.65
CA VAL A 402 -24.19 -3.65 11.99
C VAL A 402 -22.84 -3.98 12.65
N SER A 403 -21.98 -2.98 12.80
CA SER A 403 -20.68 -3.13 13.44
C SER A 403 -20.74 -3.08 14.96
N PHE A 404 -21.74 -2.37 15.53
CA PHE A 404 -21.88 -2.19 16.96
C PHE A 404 -23.34 -1.91 17.37
N GLU A 405 -23.74 -2.41 18.55
CA GLU A 405 -25.04 -2.12 19.19
C GLU A 405 -24.80 -1.53 20.59
N ASP A 406 -25.23 -0.30 20.82
CA ASP A 406 -25.34 0.30 22.16
C ASP A 406 -26.73 -0.01 22.73
N LYS A 407 -26.83 -1.14 23.42
CA LYS A 407 -28.13 -1.64 23.97
C LYS A 407 -28.69 -0.77 25.09
N ASP A 408 -27.82 -0.06 25.82
CA ASP A 408 -28.24 0.80 26.93
C ASP A 408 -28.93 2.08 26.43
N LYS A 409 -28.50 2.56 25.25
CA LYS A 409 -29.05 3.74 24.58
C LYS A 409 -30.06 3.39 23.47
N ASN A 410 -30.27 2.09 23.18
CA ASN A 410 -31.07 1.62 22.05
C ASN A 410 -30.61 2.21 20.73
N LEU A 411 -29.30 2.09 20.45
CA LEU A 411 -28.67 2.51 19.20
C LEU A 411 -27.98 1.32 18.52
N ALA A 412 -27.94 1.37 17.20
CA ALA A 412 -27.12 0.49 16.38
C ALA A 412 -26.33 1.32 15.37
N TYR A 413 -25.10 0.90 15.12
CA TYR A 413 -24.19 1.53 14.18
C TYR A 413 -23.93 0.56 13.02
N ALA A 414 -24.29 0.95 11.80
CA ALA A 414 -24.09 0.13 10.62
C ALA A 414 -23.20 0.85 9.61
N VAL A 415 -22.26 0.14 9.02
CA VAL A 415 -21.45 0.65 7.91
C VAL A 415 -22.24 0.47 6.62
N ARG A 416 -22.34 1.53 5.80
CA ARG A 416 -22.87 1.48 4.44
C ARG A 416 -21.69 1.49 3.44
N PRO A 417 -21.22 0.33 3.00
CA PRO A 417 -20.05 0.26 2.12
C PRO A 417 -20.48 0.03 0.68
N ALA A 418 -20.07 0.93 -0.25
CA ALA A 418 -20.34 0.78 -1.68
C ALA A 418 -19.64 -0.46 -2.28
N TRP A 419 -18.54 -0.88 -1.67
CA TRP A 419 -17.75 -2.03 -2.13
C TRP A 419 -18.34 -3.41 -1.79
N MET A 420 -19.44 -3.50 -1.07
CA MET A 420 -20.18 -4.76 -0.90
C MET A 420 -21.19 -5.00 -2.04
N GLU A 421 -21.33 -4.07 -2.98
CA GLU A 421 -22.09 -4.28 -4.20
C GLU A 421 -21.27 -5.01 -5.27
N VAL A 422 -21.89 -5.43 -6.36
CA VAL A 422 -21.21 -6.05 -7.52
C VAL A 422 -20.17 -5.07 -8.08
N GLY A 423 -18.95 -5.55 -8.25
CA GLY A 423 -17.81 -4.73 -8.67
C GLY A 423 -16.86 -4.29 -7.55
N GLY A 424 -17.06 -4.79 -6.32
CA GLY A 424 -16.30 -4.40 -5.15
C GLY A 424 -14.98 -5.15 -4.91
N ALA A 425 -14.59 -6.12 -5.72
CA ALA A 425 -13.29 -6.77 -5.61
C ALA A 425 -12.19 -5.90 -6.24
N PRO A 426 -11.12 -5.56 -5.48
CA PRO A 426 -10.09 -4.64 -5.94
C PRO A 426 -9.29 -5.15 -7.13
N TYR A 427 -8.90 -4.23 -8.01
CA TYR A 427 -7.98 -4.42 -9.14
C TYR A 427 -8.43 -5.38 -10.25
N LEU A 428 -9.46 -6.20 -10.10
CA LEU A 428 -9.86 -7.20 -11.09
C LEU A 428 -10.32 -6.59 -12.43
N ALA A 429 -10.73 -5.31 -12.45
CA ALA A 429 -10.99 -4.59 -13.72
C ALA A 429 -9.76 -4.50 -14.63
N SER A 430 -8.55 -4.76 -14.12
CA SER A 430 -7.32 -4.91 -14.89
C SER A 430 -7.46 -5.95 -16.01
N LEU A 431 -8.26 -7.01 -15.84
CA LEU A 431 -8.54 -7.99 -16.89
C LEU A 431 -9.08 -7.36 -18.20
N ARG A 432 -9.81 -6.22 -18.11
CA ARG A 432 -10.23 -5.45 -19.29
C ARG A 432 -9.13 -4.52 -19.78
N MET A 433 -8.34 -3.95 -18.86
CA MET A 433 -7.24 -3.03 -19.17
C MET A 433 -6.11 -3.77 -19.90
N ASP A 434 -5.82 -5.00 -19.52
CA ASP A 434 -4.81 -5.88 -20.12
C ASP A 434 -5.01 -6.07 -21.62
N GLN A 435 -6.24 -5.97 -22.12
CA GLN A 435 -6.60 -6.14 -23.52
C GLN A 435 -6.88 -4.80 -24.24
N ALA A 436 -6.81 -3.66 -23.57
CA ALA A 436 -7.04 -2.34 -24.15
C ALA A 436 -5.90 -1.98 -25.14
N LYS A 437 -6.26 -1.45 -26.31
CA LYS A 437 -5.32 -1.07 -27.37
C LYS A 437 -5.27 0.43 -27.61
N THR A 438 -6.26 1.16 -27.13
CA THR A 438 -6.38 2.60 -27.29
C THR A 438 -6.78 3.24 -25.97
N TRP A 439 -6.61 4.55 -25.86
CA TRP A 439 -7.09 5.33 -24.73
C TRP A 439 -8.60 5.15 -24.48
N GLU A 440 -9.41 5.11 -25.55
CA GLU A 440 -10.86 4.96 -25.44
C GLU A 440 -11.22 3.58 -24.86
N GLU A 441 -10.55 2.52 -25.32
CA GLU A 441 -10.74 1.15 -24.78
C GLU A 441 -10.28 1.04 -23.32
N PHE A 442 -9.13 1.65 -22.98
CA PHE A 442 -8.63 1.72 -21.61
C PHE A 442 -9.59 2.49 -20.69
N ARG A 443 -10.11 3.63 -21.16
CA ARG A 443 -11.08 4.43 -20.42
C ARG A 443 -12.41 3.68 -20.23
N GLU A 444 -12.83 2.89 -21.22
CA GLU A 444 -13.99 2.00 -21.06
C GLU A 444 -13.72 0.89 -20.04
N ALA A 445 -12.53 0.27 -20.07
CA ALA A 445 -12.12 -0.72 -19.08
C ALA A 445 -12.11 -0.11 -17.66
N SER A 446 -11.62 1.10 -17.52
CA SER A 446 -11.56 1.83 -16.24
C SER A 446 -12.96 2.06 -15.62
N ASN A 447 -14.03 2.08 -16.41
CA ASN A 447 -15.40 2.22 -15.91
C ASN A 447 -15.88 1.05 -15.03
N TYR A 448 -15.14 -0.05 -15.03
CA TYR A 448 -15.39 -1.24 -14.20
C TYR A 448 -14.50 -1.30 -12.95
N SER A 449 -13.64 -0.30 -12.73
CA SER A 449 -12.74 -0.24 -11.56
C SER A 449 -13.41 0.51 -10.42
N HIS A 450 -14.18 -0.21 -9.61
CA HIS A 450 -14.92 0.38 -8.50
C HIS A 450 -14.03 0.60 -7.27
N ILE A 451 -13.16 -0.34 -6.94
CA ILE A 451 -12.31 -0.33 -5.75
C ILE A 451 -10.89 -0.75 -6.12
N PRO A 452 -9.87 -0.10 -5.53
CA PRO A 452 -9.95 1.17 -4.79
C PRO A 452 -10.14 2.38 -5.71
N GLY A 453 -10.34 3.57 -5.12
CA GLY A 453 -10.26 4.83 -5.87
C GLY A 453 -8.82 5.06 -6.34
N GLU A 454 -8.62 5.22 -7.66
CA GLU A 454 -7.29 5.32 -8.25
C GLU A 454 -7.22 6.40 -9.33
N ASN A 455 -6.03 6.98 -9.51
CA ASN A 455 -5.63 7.73 -10.69
C ASN A 455 -5.03 6.73 -11.69
N MET A 456 -5.79 6.34 -12.68
CA MET A 456 -5.32 5.50 -13.77
C MET A 456 -4.63 6.36 -14.83
N ILE A 457 -3.36 6.07 -15.12
CA ILE A 457 -2.61 6.73 -16.20
C ILE A 457 -2.41 5.79 -17.39
N TRP A 458 -2.25 6.36 -18.58
CA TRP A 458 -2.06 5.67 -19.84
C TRP A 458 -0.98 6.33 -20.69
N ALA A 459 -0.15 5.53 -21.33
CA ALA A 459 0.74 5.96 -22.41
C ALA A 459 0.78 4.90 -23.52
N ASP A 460 0.75 5.31 -24.80
CA ASP A 460 0.70 4.36 -25.92
C ASP A 460 1.75 4.62 -27.02
N ARG A 461 1.84 3.66 -27.94
CA ARG A 461 2.72 3.73 -29.11
C ARG A 461 2.24 4.69 -30.19
N ASP A 462 1.02 5.19 -30.11
CA ASP A 462 0.49 6.22 -31.01
C ASP A 462 0.88 7.63 -30.54
N GLY A 463 1.57 7.74 -29.39
CA GLY A 463 2.08 8.98 -28.83
C GLY A 463 1.17 9.65 -27.82
N ASN A 464 0.07 9.00 -27.44
CA ASN A 464 -0.90 9.55 -26.51
C ASN A 464 -0.51 9.31 -25.06
N ILE A 465 -0.93 10.26 -24.19
CA ILE A 465 -0.92 10.14 -22.74
C ILE A 465 -2.30 10.47 -22.18
N GLY A 466 -2.72 9.79 -21.14
CA GLY A 466 -4.06 9.97 -20.56
C GLY A 466 -4.09 9.72 -19.06
N TRP A 467 -5.13 10.25 -18.40
CA TRP A 467 -5.46 10.05 -17.00
C TRP A 467 -6.97 9.94 -16.82
N GLN A 468 -7.42 8.99 -16.04
CA GLN A 468 -8.80 8.80 -15.60
C GLN A 468 -8.84 8.48 -14.11
N ALA A 469 -9.51 9.32 -13.32
CA ALA A 469 -9.83 8.97 -11.94
C ALA A 469 -10.91 7.89 -11.91
N VAL A 470 -10.71 6.83 -11.10
CA VAL A 470 -11.66 5.72 -10.94
C VAL A 470 -12.11 5.58 -9.48
N GLY A 471 -12.93 4.59 -9.19
CA GLY A 471 -13.52 4.31 -7.89
C GLY A 471 -15.01 4.65 -7.82
N ILE A 472 -15.78 3.82 -7.13
CA ILE A 472 -17.20 4.02 -6.94
C ILE A 472 -17.45 5.22 -6.01
N ALA A 473 -18.25 6.20 -6.46
CA ALA A 473 -18.50 7.44 -5.74
C ALA A 473 -20.00 7.63 -5.51
N PRO A 474 -20.49 7.44 -4.26
CA PRO A 474 -21.87 7.72 -3.91
C PRO A 474 -22.23 9.20 -4.07
N LEU A 475 -23.43 9.47 -4.61
CA LEU A 475 -24.02 10.80 -4.66
C LEU A 475 -24.85 11.02 -3.38
N ARG A 476 -24.25 11.67 -2.38
CA ARG A 476 -24.85 11.85 -1.05
C ARG A 476 -25.88 12.97 -1.05
N ARG A 477 -27.01 12.70 -0.39
CA ARG A 477 -28.05 13.71 -0.19
C ARG A 477 -27.89 14.41 1.16
N ASN A 478 -27.59 15.70 1.13
CA ASN A 478 -27.57 16.59 2.31
C ASN A 478 -26.49 16.28 3.38
N PHE A 479 -25.41 15.59 3.04
CA PHE A 479 -24.31 15.33 3.98
C PHE A 479 -22.97 15.11 3.26
N SER A 480 -21.87 15.30 3.97
CA SER A 480 -20.53 15.26 3.38
C SER A 480 -19.91 13.85 3.31
N GLY A 481 -20.36 12.90 4.14
CA GLY A 481 -19.70 11.60 4.31
C GLY A 481 -18.51 11.63 5.28
N LEU A 482 -18.29 12.74 6.00
CA LEU A 482 -17.17 12.87 6.94
C LEU A 482 -17.57 12.83 8.41
N VAL A 483 -18.87 12.72 8.71
CA VAL A 483 -19.40 12.54 10.06
C VAL A 483 -20.58 11.57 10.03
N PRO A 484 -20.77 10.77 11.09
CA PRO A 484 -21.89 9.83 11.17
C PRO A 484 -23.25 10.48 11.02
N VAL A 485 -24.17 9.84 10.34
CA VAL A 485 -25.52 10.34 10.07
C VAL A 485 -26.60 9.34 10.49
N PRO A 486 -27.84 9.78 10.81
CA PRO A 486 -28.97 8.90 11.05
C PRO A 486 -29.32 8.02 9.85
N GLY A 487 -29.53 6.72 10.10
CA GLY A 487 -29.97 5.75 9.09
C GLY A 487 -31.48 5.74 8.88
N ASP A 488 -32.19 6.81 9.23
CA ASP A 488 -33.65 6.89 9.29
C ASP A 488 -34.36 7.28 7.98
N GLY A 489 -33.57 7.43 6.89
CA GLY A 489 -34.05 7.77 5.54
C GLY A 489 -33.95 9.25 5.17
N ARG A 490 -33.38 10.09 6.04
CA ARG A 490 -33.10 11.50 5.73
C ARG A 490 -31.78 11.70 4.97
N TYR A 491 -30.83 10.79 5.15
CA TYR A 491 -29.47 10.82 4.61
C TYR A 491 -29.28 9.60 3.71
N GLU A 492 -29.52 9.79 2.42
CA GLU A 492 -29.50 8.70 1.43
C GLU A 492 -28.52 8.96 0.30
N TRP A 493 -28.09 7.91 -0.36
CA TRP A 493 -27.41 8.00 -1.64
C TRP A 493 -28.43 8.05 -2.78
N ASP A 494 -28.23 9.01 -3.70
CA ASP A 494 -29.03 9.15 -4.92
C ASP A 494 -28.43 8.36 -6.10
N GLY A 495 -27.72 7.26 -5.80
CA GLY A 495 -26.98 6.47 -6.76
C GLY A 495 -25.47 6.81 -6.76
N TYR A 496 -24.82 6.51 -7.87
CA TYR A 496 -23.36 6.68 -8.03
C TYR A 496 -23.04 7.55 -9.22
N LEU A 497 -21.94 8.31 -9.12
CA LEU A 497 -21.37 8.99 -10.27
C LEU A 497 -20.78 7.96 -11.22
N GLU A 498 -21.12 8.04 -12.51
CA GLU A 498 -20.46 7.22 -13.54
C GLU A 498 -18.94 7.50 -13.55
N ILE A 499 -18.10 6.46 -13.48
CA ILE A 499 -16.65 6.61 -13.35
C ILE A 499 -16.07 7.47 -14.49
N LYS A 500 -16.56 7.31 -15.73
CA LYS A 500 -16.11 8.12 -16.87
C LYS A 500 -16.44 9.62 -16.76
N GLN A 501 -17.32 10.00 -15.82
CA GLN A 501 -17.61 11.41 -15.52
C GLN A 501 -16.67 11.97 -14.44
N LYS A 502 -15.89 11.12 -13.76
CA LYS A 502 -14.85 11.56 -12.82
C LYS A 502 -13.77 12.37 -13.56
N PRO A 503 -12.92 13.09 -12.82
CA PRO A 503 -11.86 13.89 -13.45
C PRO A 503 -11.00 13.06 -14.39
N HIS A 504 -10.63 13.62 -15.53
CA HIS A 504 -9.78 12.97 -16.52
C HIS A 504 -9.07 14.00 -17.41
N ALA A 505 -7.99 13.59 -18.04
CA ALA A 505 -7.25 14.38 -19.03
C ALA A 505 -6.73 13.48 -20.17
N PHE A 506 -6.60 14.06 -21.36
CA PHE A 506 -6.03 13.38 -22.52
C PHE A 506 -5.18 14.36 -23.32
N ASN A 507 -3.91 14.03 -23.51
CA ASN A 507 -2.92 14.84 -24.23
C ASN A 507 -2.92 16.32 -23.79
N PRO A 508 -2.69 16.63 -22.50
CA PRO A 508 -2.70 18.00 -22.02
C PRO A 508 -1.55 18.82 -22.63
N ASP A 509 -1.77 20.13 -22.75
CA ASP A 509 -0.81 21.06 -23.37
C ASP A 509 0.55 21.10 -22.66
N GLU A 510 0.59 20.79 -21.34
CA GLU A 510 1.80 20.67 -20.54
C GLU A 510 2.71 19.53 -20.99
N GLY A 511 2.15 18.54 -21.69
CA GLY A 511 2.87 17.37 -22.20
C GLY A 511 3.22 16.33 -21.15
N TYR A 512 2.69 16.43 -19.92
CA TYR A 512 2.82 15.43 -18.86
C TYR A 512 1.57 15.40 -17.96
N ILE A 513 1.40 14.29 -17.27
CA ILE A 513 0.45 14.12 -16.18
C ILE A 513 1.23 13.50 -15.04
N GLU A 514 1.10 14.03 -13.83
CA GLU A 514 1.76 13.55 -12.61
C GLU A 514 0.74 13.47 -11.50
N THR A 515 0.71 12.36 -10.75
CA THR A 515 -0.11 12.19 -9.57
C THR A 515 0.69 11.56 -8.43
N SER A 516 0.59 12.17 -7.25
CA SER A 516 1.25 11.72 -6.02
C SER A 516 0.28 11.74 -4.85
N ASN A 517 -0.96 11.27 -5.11
CA ASN A 517 -2.09 11.22 -4.16
C ASN A 517 -2.64 12.60 -3.73
N SER A 518 -2.16 13.67 -4.31
CA SER A 518 -2.76 15.00 -4.15
C SER A 518 -4.02 15.14 -5.02
N ASN A 519 -4.84 16.13 -4.70
CA ASN A 519 -6.03 16.40 -5.51
C ASN A 519 -5.67 17.03 -6.86
N TYR A 520 -5.89 16.28 -7.93
CA TYR A 520 -5.67 16.70 -9.32
C TYR A 520 -6.97 17.14 -10.03
N THR A 521 -8.06 17.28 -9.28
CA THR A 521 -9.36 17.67 -9.82
C THR A 521 -9.32 19.11 -10.34
N PRO A 522 -9.78 19.38 -11.57
CA PRO A 522 -9.87 20.73 -12.08
C PRO A 522 -10.76 21.63 -11.19
N PRO A 523 -10.42 22.92 -11.01
CA PRO A 523 -11.17 23.81 -10.12
C PRO A 523 -12.65 24.02 -10.52
N ASP A 524 -12.99 23.83 -11.80
CA ASP A 524 -14.33 23.96 -12.36
C ASP A 524 -15.07 22.62 -12.50
N TYR A 525 -14.55 21.54 -11.88
CA TYR A 525 -15.17 20.22 -11.94
C TYR A 525 -16.57 20.24 -11.29
N PRO A 526 -17.62 19.76 -12.02
CA PRO A 526 -19.01 19.98 -11.59
C PRO A 526 -19.49 19.05 -10.45
N HIS A 527 -18.80 17.93 -10.21
CA HIS A 527 -19.25 16.88 -9.27
C HIS A 527 -18.33 16.77 -8.05
N LEU A 528 -18.00 17.91 -7.43
CA LEU A 528 -17.13 17.94 -6.24
C LEU A 528 -17.70 17.11 -5.08
N ASP A 529 -19.04 16.90 -5.03
CA ASP A 529 -19.68 16.07 -3.99
C ASP A 529 -19.33 14.56 -4.09
N ALA A 530 -18.82 14.12 -5.24
CA ALA A 530 -18.39 12.75 -5.48
C ALA A 530 -16.87 12.58 -5.37
N ILE A 531 -16.17 13.53 -4.73
CA ILE A 531 -14.72 13.52 -4.51
C ILE A 531 -14.46 13.63 -3.00
N ALA A 532 -13.46 12.94 -2.51
CA ALA A 532 -13.04 13.06 -1.11
C ALA A 532 -12.64 14.50 -0.75
N HIS A 533 -12.76 14.82 0.52
CA HIS A 533 -12.37 16.11 1.09
C HIS A 533 -10.95 16.10 1.69
N THR A 534 -10.35 14.91 1.81
CA THR A 534 -9.04 14.69 2.41
C THR A 534 -8.08 14.08 1.40
N TRP A 535 -6.86 14.56 1.38
CA TRP A 535 -5.81 14.19 0.43
C TRP A 535 -4.46 14.24 1.13
N THR A 536 -3.45 13.59 0.57
CA THR A 536 -2.09 13.75 1.05
C THR A 536 -1.59 15.17 0.86
N ASP A 537 -0.63 15.55 1.68
CA ASP A 537 0.07 16.84 1.54
C ASP A 537 0.67 16.99 0.13
N PRO A 538 0.71 18.21 -0.43
CA PRO A 538 1.06 18.42 -1.84
C PRO A 538 2.56 18.35 -2.16
N TYR A 539 3.41 17.93 -1.22
CA TYR A 539 4.87 18.10 -1.32
C TYR A 539 5.50 17.18 -2.38
N ARG A 540 5.09 15.91 -2.47
CA ARG A 540 5.56 14.98 -3.51
C ARG A 540 5.14 15.46 -4.89
N TRP A 541 3.88 15.84 -5.04
CA TRP A 541 3.36 16.43 -6.28
C TRP A 541 4.08 17.72 -6.67
N ALA A 542 4.32 18.63 -5.73
CA ALA A 542 5.05 19.90 -6.01
C ALA A 542 6.46 19.61 -6.52
N ARG A 543 7.16 18.62 -5.93
CA ARG A 543 8.49 18.23 -6.40
C ARG A 543 8.45 17.55 -7.78
N GLY A 544 7.52 16.64 -8.02
CA GLY A 544 7.32 16.01 -9.33
C GLY A 544 7.07 17.05 -10.43
N SER A 545 6.17 18.00 -10.16
CA SER A 545 5.85 19.10 -11.06
C SER A 545 7.05 20.03 -11.33
N GLU A 546 7.91 20.33 -10.33
CA GLU A 546 9.15 21.08 -10.56
C GLU A 546 10.09 20.35 -11.53
N LEU A 547 10.24 19.04 -11.38
CA LEU A 547 11.13 18.23 -12.21
C LEU A 547 10.60 18.09 -13.64
N LEU A 548 9.33 17.73 -13.79
CA LEU A 548 8.69 17.53 -15.10
C LEU A 548 8.46 18.85 -15.84
N GLY A 549 8.14 19.93 -15.14
CA GLY A 549 7.98 21.29 -15.67
C GLY A 549 9.28 22.03 -15.97
N SER A 550 10.46 21.40 -15.84
CA SER A 550 11.78 22.05 -15.99
C SER A 550 12.09 22.53 -17.42
N GLY A 551 11.29 22.17 -18.42
CA GLY A 551 11.46 22.57 -19.83
C GLY A 551 12.60 21.85 -20.56
N ARG A 552 13.21 20.82 -19.95
CA ARG A 552 14.22 19.95 -20.59
C ARG A 552 13.57 18.71 -21.19
N LYS A 553 14.25 18.06 -22.11
CA LYS A 553 13.85 16.75 -22.61
C LYS A 553 14.45 15.64 -21.75
N PHE A 554 13.64 14.62 -21.47
CA PHE A 554 13.95 13.54 -20.56
C PHE A 554 14.37 12.26 -21.28
N ASN A 555 15.12 11.42 -20.58
CA ASN A 555 15.39 10.03 -20.92
C ASN A 555 15.07 9.12 -19.72
N MET A 556 15.20 7.81 -19.88
CA MET A 556 14.87 6.84 -18.85
C MET A 556 15.71 7.00 -17.56
N SER A 557 16.97 7.41 -17.69
CA SER A 557 17.84 7.67 -16.53
C SER A 557 17.33 8.84 -15.69
N ASP A 558 16.79 9.89 -16.34
CA ASP A 558 16.16 11.02 -15.64
C ASP A 558 14.92 10.54 -14.85
N MET A 559 14.13 9.64 -15.44
CA MET A 559 12.92 9.10 -14.80
C MET A 559 13.26 8.29 -13.54
N ILE A 560 14.34 7.49 -13.61
CA ILE A 560 14.81 6.72 -12.45
C ILE A 560 15.30 7.68 -11.35
N GLU A 561 16.09 8.70 -11.71
CA GLU A 561 16.57 9.71 -10.76
C GLU A 561 15.41 10.45 -10.07
N PHE A 562 14.36 10.80 -10.81
CA PHE A 562 13.19 11.50 -10.24
C PHE A 562 12.42 10.65 -9.25
N GLN A 563 12.23 9.37 -9.55
CA GLN A 563 11.51 8.47 -8.64
C GLN A 563 12.29 8.15 -7.35
N HIS A 564 13.59 8.41 -7.33
CA HIS A 564 14.46 8.28 -6.17
C HIS A 564 14.93 9.64 -5.61
N ASP A 565 14.20 10.73 -5.92
CA ASP A 565 14.57 12.05 -5.42
C ASP A 565 14.19 12.23 -3.94
N TYR A 566 15.20 12.48 -3.12
CA TYR A 566 15.09 12.68 -1.68
C TYR A 566 15.05 14.16 -1.27
N LEU A 567 14.79 15.10 -2.20
CA LEU A 567 14.63 16.51 -1.84
C LEU A 567 13.33 16.75 -1.07
N SER A 568 13.44 17.34 0.12
CA SER A 568 12.31 17.69 0.99
C SER A 568 11.82 19.12 0.73
N ILE A 569 10.62 19.26 0.17
CA ILE A 569 9.92 20.55 0.06
C ILE A 569 9.58 21.13 1.43
N PRO A 570 9.13 20.35 2.43
CA PRO A 570 8.93 20.84 3.79
C PRO A 570 10.21 21.44 4.39
N ALA A 571 11.36 20.77 4.26
CA ALA A 571 12.65 21.30 4.74
C ALA A 571 12.97 22.65 4.09
N ARG A 572 12.77 22.76 2.78
CA ARG A 572 12.97 23.99 2.02
C ARG A 572 12.06 25.14 2.48
N SER A 573 10.88 24.81 3.05
CA SER A 573 9.91 25.77 3.59
C SER A 573 10.21 26.16 5.04
N LEU A 574 10.63 25.19 5.89
CA LEU A 574 10.80 25.35 7.32
C LEU A 574 12.17 25.93 7.71
N VAL A 575 13.24 25.47 7.09
CA VAL A 575 14.62 25.88 7.45
C VAL A 575 14.86 27.39 7.35
N PRO A 576 14.29 28.13 6.36
CA PRO A 576 14.45 29.58 6.29
C PRO A 576 13.97 30.35 7.52
N PHE A 577 13.05 29.82 8.34
CA PHE A 577 12.64 30.45 9.58
C PHE A 577 13.79 30.67 10.57
N PHE A 578 14.81 29.80 10.53
CA PHE A 578 15.96 29.89 11.43
C PHE A 578 16.97 30.99 11.10
N LYS A 579 16.84 31.66 9.95
CA LYS A 579 17.87 32.57 9.41
C LYS A 579 18.37 33.64 10.42
N ASP A 580 17.45 34.30 11.09
CA ASP A 580 17.74 35.41 11.97
C ASP A 580 17.56 35.08 13.47
N LEU A 581 17.56 33.76 13.81
CA LEU A 581 17.27 33.24 15.15
C LEU A 581 18.52 32.56 15.75
N PRO A 582 19.52 33.29 16.28
CA PRO A 582 20.72 32.69 16.88
C PRO A 582 20.38 31.95 18.18
N ALA A 583 21.06 30.83 18.45
CA ALA A 583 20.94 30.08 19.68
C ALA A 583 22.09 30.37 20.65
N ASP A 584 21.80 30.42 21.96
CA ASP A 584 22.80 30.53 23.02
C ASP A 584 23.57 29.24 23.25
N ASP A 585 22.90 28.06 23.09
CA ASP A 585 23.55 26.74 23.14
C ASP A 585 24.43 26.56 21.92
N ARG A 586 25.69 26.18 22.13
CA ARG A 586 26.67 26.01 21.03
C ARG A 586 26.31 24.90 20.06
N GLN A 587 25.70 23.84 20.54
CA GLN A 587 25.37 22.67 19.70
C GLN A 587 24.11 22.95 18.88
N VAL A 588 23.11 23.61 19.49
CA VAL A 588 21.92 24.09 18.78
C VAL A 588 22.29 25.12 17.70
N GLU A 589 23.20 26.06 17.99
CA GLU A 589 23.69 27.02 17.00
C GLU A 589 24.45 26.33 15.85
N ALA A 590 25.28 25.32 16.16
CA ALA A 590 25.96 24.54 15.13
C ALA A 590 24.95 23.79 14.24
N ALA A 591 23.95 23.15 14.82
CA ALA A 591 22.87 22.45 14.08
C ALA A 591 22.09 23.43 13.19
N ARG A 592 21.74 24.61 13.72
CA ARG A 592 21.08 25.69 12.96
C ARG A 592 21.89 26.11 11.75
N GLN A 593 23.20 26.34 11.91
CA GLN A 593 24.08 26.72 10.82
C GLN A 593 24.24 25.63 9.76
N MET A 594 24.29 24.35 10.18
CA MET A 594 24.30 23.22 9.26
C MET A 594 23.02 23.21 8.43
N LEU A 595 21.84 23.30 9.05
CA LEU A 595 20.56 23.38 8.34
C LEU A 595 20.50 24.55 7.33
N LEU A 596 20.95 25.74 7.70
CA LEU A 596 20.96 26.93 6.81
C LEU A 596 21.89 26.79 5.60
N SER A 597 22.89 25.92 5.64
CA SER A 597 23.84 25.66 4.54
C SER A 597 23.53 24.40 3.75
N TRP A 598 22.47 23.67 4.15
CA TRP A 598 22.08 22.37 3.59
C TRP A 598 21.28 22.53 2.29
N ASP A 599 21.34 21.51 1.43
CA ASP A 599 20.62 21.43 0.14
C ASP A 599 19.22 20.81 0.21
N PHE A 600 18.74 20.51 1.42
CA PHE A 600 17.42 19.94 1.72
C PHE A 600 17.20 18.50 1.21
N ARG A 601 18.28 17.77 0.93
CA ARG A 601 18.19 16.36 0.52
C ARG A 601 18.32 15.44 1.72
N LEU A 602 17.33 14.57 1.88
CA LEU A 602 17.30 13.56 2.95
C LEU A 602 18.16 12.34 2.55
N ASP A 603 19.40 12.59 2.09
CA ASP A 603 20.31 11.54 1.71
C ASP A 603 20.80 10.76 2.95
N LYS A 604 20.95 9.44 2.80
CA LYS A 604 21.32 8.56 3.91
C LYS A 604 22.63 8.91 4.61
N ASP A 605 23.56 9.51 3.89
CA ASP A 605 24.90 9.86 4.41
C ASP A 605 24.95 11.29 4.98
N SER A 606 23.82 12.04 5.04
CA SER A 606 23.74 13.43 5.52
C SER A 606 23.47 13.50 7.02
N VAL A 607 24.27 14.31 7.72
CA VAL A 607 24.06 14.70 9.12
C VAL A 607 22.95 15.74 9.22
N GLU A 608 22.89 16.69 8.28
CA GLU A 608 21.86 17.72 8.20
C GLU A 608 20.47 17.13 8.07
N ALA A 609 20.33 16.06 7.24
CA ALA A 609 19.09 15.29 7.13
C ALA A 609 18.68 14.67 8.47
N GLY A 610 19.64 14.11 9.21
CA GLY A 610 19.38 13.58 10.55
C GLY A 610 18.92 14.65 11.53
N ILE A 611 19.53 15.82 11.51
CA ILE A 611 19.10 16.98 12.35
C ILE A 611 17.70 17.44 11.94
N TYR A 612 17.45 17.60 10.65
CA TYR A 612 16.16 18.06 10.14
C TYR A 612 15.02 17.10 10.48
N VAL A 613 15.20 15.80 10.26
CA VAL A 613 14.13 14.81 10.55
C VAL A 613 13.84 14.74 12.05
N ALA A 614 14.86 14.85 12.91
CA ALA A 614 14.63 14.97 14.35
C ALA A 614 13.84 16.24 14.70
N PHE A 615 14.13 17.37 14.04
CA PHE A 615 13.38 18.61 14.21
C PHE A 615 11.95 18.47 13.69
N GLU A 616 11.72 17.88 12.50
CA GLU A 616 10.40 17.69 11.88
C GLU A 616 9.49 16.85 12.78
N ARG A 617 9.99 15.75 13.34
CA ARG A 617 9.26 14.89 14.28
C ARG A 617 8.92 15.63 15.59
N GLN A 618 9.88 16.38 16.14
CA GLN A 618 9.65 17.15 17.35
C GLN A 618 8.69 18.32 17.10
N LEU A 619 8.67 18.88 15.88
CA LEU A 619 7.73 19.92 15.46
C LEU A 619 6.30 19.38 15.43
N ASP A 620 6.10 18.20 14.87
CA ASP A 620 4.81 17.50 14.83
C ASP A 620 4.26 17.31 16.26
N GLU A 621 5.05 16.74 17.17
CA GLU A 621 4.66 16.55 18.58
C GLU A 621 4.32 17.87 19.27
N ASN A 622 5.15 18.90 19.08
CA ASN A 622 4.98 20.19 19.74
C ASN A 622 3.77 20.97 19.20
N ILE A 623 3.50 20.90 17.90
CA ILE A 623 2.34 21.57 17.27
C ILE A 623 1.04 20.87 17.67
N GLU A 624 1.01 19.54 17.70
CA GLU A 624 -0.13 18.79 18.21
C GLU A 624 -0.42 19.16 19.68
N ALA A 625 0.59 19.19 20.52
CA ALA A 625 0.45 19.58 21.92
C ALA A 625 0.00 21.05 22.12
N LEU A 626 0.37 21.94 21.19
CA LEU A 626 -0.04 23.36 21.23
C LEU A 626 -1.48 23.57 20.75
N LYS A 627 -1.88 22.84 19.69
CA LYS A 627 -3.10 23.15 18.92
C LYS A 627 -4.26 22.21 19.22
N ILE A 628 -3.99 20.93 19.56
CA ILE A 628 -5.04 19.95 19.77
C ILE A 628 -5.40 19.87 21.26
N PRO A 629 -6.66 20.16 21.63
CA PRO A 629 -7.13 19.91 22.98
C PRO A 629 -7.04 18.41 23.33
N GLU A 630 -6.66 18.08 24.58
CA GLU A 630 -6.45 16.70 25.06
C GLU A 630 -7.63 15.78 24.72
N GLN A 631 -8.87 16.31 24.73
CA GLN A 631 -10.09 15.55 24.44
C GLN A 631 -10.19 15.06 23.00
N ALA A 632 -9.47 15.68 22.05
CA ALA A 632 -9.49 15.33 20.62
C ALA A 632 -8.20 14.66 20.14
N SER A 633 -7.13 14.62 20.92
CA SER A 633 -5.80 14.13 20.52
C SER A 633 -5.77 12.65 20.11
N ALA A 634 -6.76 11.86 20.58
CA ALA A 634 -6.91 10.46 20.17
C ALA A 634 -7.58 10.28 18.78
N TYR A 635 -8.16 11.34 18.21
CA TYR A 635 -9.01 11.22 17.02
C TYR A 635 -8.45 11.96 15.80
N ILE A 636 -7.75 13.06 16.00
CA ILE A 636 -7.21 13.90 14.92
C ILE A 636 -5.77 14.33 15.23
N GLY A 637 -4.97 14.47 14.19
CA GLY A 637 -3.64 15.11 14.20
C GLY A 637 -3.65 16.42 13.40
N VAL A 638 -2.49 17.05 13.28
CA VAL A 638 -2.28 18.23 12.41
C VAL A 638 -1.27 17.84 11.33
N GLY A 639 -1.68 17.85 10.06
CA GLY A 639 -0.78 17.56 8.95
C GLY A 639 0.31 18.64 8.78
N LEU A 640 1.43 18.25 8.16
CA LEU A 640 2.59 19.13 8.00
C LEU A 640 2.27 20.37 7.15
N LYS A 641 1.37 20.27 6.18
CA LYS A 641 0.88 21.42 5.40
C LYS A 641 0.19 22.45 6.30
N THR A 642 -0.72 22.00 7.16
CA THR A 642 -1.43 22.87 8.12
C THR A 642 -0.44 23.47 9.13
N THR A 643 0.52 22.69 9.62
CA THR A 643 1.62 23.14 10.49
C THR A 643 2.41 24.28 9.85
N ILE A 644 2.84 24.11 8.59
CA ILE A 644 3.59 25.16 7.88
C ILE A 644 2.73 26.42 7.68
N ASP A 645 1.46 26.29 7.36
CA ASP A 645 0.55 27.43 7.21
C ASP A 645 0.38 28.19 8.52
N MET A 646 0.22 27.49 9.66
CA MET A 646 0.16 28.09 11.00
C MET A 646 1.46 28.82 11.36
N LEU A 647 2.61 28.30 10.98
CA LEU A 647 3.90 28.97 11.20
C LEU A 647 4.10 30.19 10.29
N LEU A 648 3.54 30.18 9.09
CA LEU A 648 3.56 31.34 8.17
C LEU A 648 2.64 32.46 8.66
N ALA A 649 1.52 32.14 9.28
CA ALA A 649 0.52 33.06 9.77
C ALA A 649 0.19 32.75 11.26
N PRO A 650 1.16 32.95 12.20
CA PRO A 650 0.98 32.56 13.59
C PRO A 650 -0.11 33.39 14.28
N ASP A 651 -0.90 32.75 15.10
CA ASP A 651 -2.02 33.30 15.86
C ASP A 651 -1.69 33.53 17.35
N GLY A 652 -2.72 33.82 18.15
CA GLY A 652 -2.60 34.07 19.58
C GLY A 652 -2.14 32.87 20.42
N ASP A 653 -2.17 31.65 19.91
CA ASP A 653 -1.68 30.46 20.60
C ASP A 653 -0.15 30.50 20.78
N PHE A 654 0.55 31.21 19.88
CA PHE A 654 1.97 31.49 20.03
C PHE A 654 2.25 32.63 21.02
N GLY A 655 1.23 33.22 21.66
CA GLY A 655 1.39 34.26 22.68
C GLY A 655 0.93 35.64 22.26
N SER A 656 1.21 36.66 23.12
CA SER A 656 0.78 38.05 22.88
C SER A 656 1.50 38.75 21.72
N ASP A 657 2.66 38.26 21.32
CA ASP A 657 3.38 38.61 20.08
C ASP A 657 3.57 37.31 19.29
N PRO A 658 2.62 36.96 18.40
CA PRO A 658 2.63 35.69 17.73
C PRO A 658 3.90 35.39 16.92
N LEU A 659 4.50 36.39 16.29
CA LEU A 659 5.74 36.21 15.53
C LEU A 659 6.93 35.88 16.44
N ALA A 660 7.09 36.62 17.53
CA ALA A 660 8.16 36.36 18.51
C ALA A 660 7.94 34.99 19.19
N GLY A 661 6.69 34.66 19.53
CA GLY A 661 6.33 33.36 20.13
C GLY A 661 6.57 32.20 19.20
N ARG A 662 6.22 32.30 17.92
CA ARG A 662 6.59 31.29 16.89
C ARG A 662 8.12 31.11 16.81
N ASP A 663 8.87 32.19 16.77
CA ASP A 663 10.33 32.12 16.67
C ASP A 663 10.95 31.46 17.90
N GLU A 664 10.44 31.75 19.11
CA GLU A 664 10.83 31.04 20.34
C GLU A 664 10.43 29.56 20.30
N PHE A 665 9.21 29.25 19.85
CA PHE A 665 8.70 27.88 19.70
C PHE A 665 9.60 27.06 18.76
N LEU A 666 9.96 27.56 17.58
CA LEU A 666 10.82 26.89 16.62
C LEU A 666 12.24 26.64 17.18
N MET A 667 12.81 27.62 17.88
CA MET A 667 14.14 27.46 18.49
C MET A 667 14.13 26.48 19.66
N ASN A 668 13.07 26.43 20.46
CA ASN A 668 12.88 25.44 21.52
C ASN A 668 12.74 24.02 20.92
N THR A 669 11.97 23.88 19.85
CA THR A 669 11.80 22.61 19.11
C THR A 669 13.13 22.11 18.57
N LEU A 670 13.93 22.99 17.93
CA LEU A 670 15.27 22.61 17.46
C LEU A 670 16.18 22.20 18.64
N GLY A 671 16.09 22.90 19.77
CA GLY A 671 16.83 22.57 20.99
C GLY A 671 16.48 21.18 21.52
N GLN A 672 15.19 20.81 21.51
CA GLN A 672 14.70 19.49 21.92
C GLN A 672 15.21 18.40 20.95
N ALA A 673 15.13 18.63 19.64
CA ALA A 673 15.63 17.71 18.64
C ALA A 673 17.14 17.43 18.77
N VAL A 674 17.94 18.49 18.98
CA VAL A 674 19.38 18.38 19.25
C VAL A 674 19.66 17.60 20.55
N ALA A 675 18.86 17.79 21.59
CA ALA A 675 18.98 17.07 22.85
C ALA A 675 18.67 15.57 22.65
N ALA A 676 17.62 15.24 21.91
CA ALA A 676 17.25 13.87 21.58
C ALA A 676 18.35 13.15 20.76
N LEU A 677 18.90 13.79 19.74
CA LEU A 677 20.00 13.25 18.95
C LEU A 677 21.26 13.02 19.80
N ARG A 678 21.58 13.97 20.70
CA ARG A 678 22.69 13.82 21.62
C ARG A 678 22.50 12.68 22.61
N GLU A 679 21.29 12.47 23.08
CA GLU A 679 20.97 11.31 23.96
C GLU A 679 21.10 9.99 23.20
N LYS A 680 20.60 9.94 21.97
CA LYS A 680 20.57 8.73 21.13
C LYS A 680 21.95 8.35 20.60
N PHE A 681 22.72 9.32 20.07
CA PHE A 681 23.96 9.09 19.34
C PHE A 681 25.22 9.68 20.01
N GLY A 682 25.08 10.37 21.15
CA GLY A 682 26.17 11.05 21.81
C GLY A 682 26.43 12.47 21.31
N PRO A 683 27.42 13.15 21.91
CA PRO A 683 27.64 14.61 21.69
C PRO A 683 28.34 14.94 20.37
N ASN A 684 28.89 13.98 19.62
CA ASN A 684 29.57 14.21 18.37
C ASN A 684 28.53 14.27 17.24
N MET A 685 28.33 15.44 16.64
CA MET A 685 27.31 15.63 15.59
C MET A 685 27.62 14.85 14.32
N GLU A 686 28.89 14.45 14.06
CA GLU A 686 29.24 13.62 12.90
C GLU A 686 28.61 12.23 12.99
N ASP A 687 28.20 11.79 14.18
CA ASP A 687 27.53 10.49 14.41
C ASP A 687 26.01 10.58 14.19
N TRP A 688 25.43 11.76 13.91
CA TRP A 688 24.00 11.97 13.70
C TRP A 688 23.57 11.75 12.26
N VAL A 689 24.31 10.91 11.54
CA VAL A 689 24.00 10.54 10.15
C VAL A 689 22.59 9.94 10.07
N TYR A 690 21.81 10.38 9.08
CA TYR A 690 20.43 9.97 8.96
C TYR A 690 20.29 8.46 8.69
N GLY A 691 20.98 7.93 7.67
CA GLY A 691 20.90 6.52 7.26
C GLY A 691 21.80 5.61 8.11
N GLN A 692 21.30 5.09 9.20
CA GLN A 692 22.01 4.13 10.06
C GLN A 692 20.99 3.21 10.79
N ALA A 693 21.49 2.11 11.34
CA ALA A 693 20.66 1.05 11.93
C ALA A 693 19.75 1.54 13.07
N GLU A 694 20.21 2.50 13.84
CA GLU A 694 19.45 3.08 14.96
C GLU A 694 18.62 4.30 14.55
N TYR A 695 18.68 4.74 13.27
CA TYR A 695 17.90 5.89 12.79
C TYR A 695 17.09 5.49 11.56
N LYS A 696 17.48 5.88 10.32
CA LYS A 696 16.71 5.53 9.12
C LYS A 696 17.29 4.31 8.42
N HIS A 697 16.56 3.22 8.46
CA HIS A 697 16.95 1.94 7.87
C HIS A 697 15.76 1.23 7.26
N ALA A 698 15.99 0.14 6.54
CA ALA A 698 14.96 -0.78 6.08
C ALA A 698 15.28 -2.20 6.59
N LEU A 699 14.47 -2.68 7.51
CA LEU A 699 14.37 -4.08 7.91
C LEU A 699 13.00 -4.59 7.48
N ILE A 700 12.97 -5.46 6.48
CA ILE A 700 11.72 -6.07 6.01
C ILE A 700 11.40 -7.28 6.89
N ARG A 701 10.34 -7.15 7.66
CA ARG A 701 9.93 -8.16 8.61
C ARG A 701 9.12 -9.27 7.97
N HIS A 702 9.32 -10.49 8.46
CA HIS A 702 8.44 -11.61 8.19
C HIS A 702 7.38 -11.71 9.29
N PRO A 703 6.10 -12.04 8.99
CA PRO A 703 5.04 -12.12 10.00
C PRO A 703 5.36 -13.03 11.19
N LEU A 704 6.14 -14.10 10.98
CA LEU A 704 6.59 -15.02 12.04
C LEU A 704 7.81 -14.51 12.82
N GLY A 705 8.44 -13.40 12.44
CA GLY A 705 9.74 -12.97 12.98
C GLY A 705 9.75 -12.82 14.51
N ALA A 706 8.68 -12.25 15.09
CA ALA A 706 8.57 -12.12 16.54
C ALA A 706 8.41 -13.49 17.26
N ALA A 707 7.70 -14.43 16.64
CA ALA A 707 7.32 -15.71 17.26
C ALA A 707 8.48 -16.72 17.32
N VAL A 708 9.47 -16.61 16.44
CA VAL A 708 10.58 -17.57 16.30
C VAL A 708 11.86 -17.09 16.97
N ASN A 709 12.75 -18.03 17.31
CA ASN A 709 14.07 -17.71 17.86
C ASN A 709 14.95 -16.94 16.84
N GLU A 710 16.06 -16.37 17.32
CA GLU A 710 16.98 -15.53 16.53
C GLU A 710 17.55 -16.23 15.31
N GLU A 711 17.89 -17.53 15.41
CA GLU A 711 18.44 -18.30 14.28
C GLU A 711 17.45 -18.41 13.12
N ILE A 712 16.18 -18.68 13.42
CA ILE A 712 15.13 -18.78 12.41
C ILE A 712 14.76 -17.37 11.90
N ARG A 713 14.64 -16.39 12.80
CA ARG A 713 14.30 -15.01 12.43
C ARG A 713 15.30 -14.44 11.41
N SER A 714 16.59 -14.66 11.60
CA SER A 714 17.63 -14.20 10.68
C SER A 714 17.54 -14.82 9.27
N ARG A 715 16.81 -15.93 9.09
CA ARG A 715 16.51 -16.53 7.77
C ARG A 715 15.23 -15.98 7.16
N LEU A 716 14.34 -15.45 7.98
CA LEU A 716 13.02 -14.96 7.55
C LEU A 716 13.00 -13.47 7.25
N GLU A 717 13.68 -12.66 8.06
CA GLU A 717 13.72 -11.19 7.91
C GLU A 717 14.87 -10.77 7.00
N VAL A 718 14.69 -9.66 6.26
CA VAL A 718 15.65 -9.17 5.28
C VAL A 718 16.13 -7.76 5.61
N GLY A 719 17.42 -7.55 5.74
CA GLY A 719 18.04 -6.30 6.17
C GLY A 719 18.67 -6.43 7.57
N PRO A 720 18.93 -5.32 8.34
CA PRO A 720 18.65 -3.94 7.96
C PRO A 720 19.71 -3.33 7.02
N VAL A 721 19.30 -2.32 6.24
CA VAL A 721 20.18 -1.47 5.44
C VAL A 721 19.88 0.00 5.66
N PRO A 722 20.87 0.91 5.63
CA PRO A 722 20.65 2.35 5.72
C PRO A 722 19.75 2.88 4.59
N ARG A 723 18.84 3.81 4.90
CA ARG A 723 17.93 4.46 3.93
C ARG A 723 18.00 5.99 4.04
N GLY A 724 17.56 6.68 2.99
CA GLY A 724 17.28 8.11 2.96
C GLY A 724 15.79 8.38 2.74
N GLY A 725 15.41 9.64 2.55
CA GLY A 725 14.04 10.06 2.30
C GLY A 725 13.10 9.96 3.51
N ASN A 726 11.86 10.36 3.33
CA ASN A 726 10.73 10.16 4.25
C ASN A 726 9.42 10.08 3.45
N GLY A 727 8.24 10.15 4.09
CA GLY A 727 6.93 10.11 3.45
C GLY A 727 6.66 11.29 2.49
N TYR A 728 7.35 12.41 2.66
CA TYR A 728 7.16 13.65 1.89
C TYR A 728 8.12 13.80 0.70
N THR A 729 9.06 12.89 0.50
CA THR A 729 9.97 12.89 -0.67
C THR A 729 9.42 12.02 -1.79
N LEU A 730 9.74 12.31 -3.07
CA LEU A 730 9.34 11.45 -4.20
C LEU A 730 9.88 10.04 -4.04
N GLY A 731 11.14 9.88 -3.65
CA GLY A 731 11.67 8.61 -3.16
C GLY A 731 11.11 8.28 -1.80
N ALA A 732 9.80 7.97 -1.73
CA ALA A 732 9.10 7.81 -0.47
C ALA A 732 9.59 6.60 0.33
N THR A 733 9.95 6.87 1.60
CA THR A 733 10.41 5.89 2.58
C THR A 733 9.66 6.12 3.90
N GLY A 734 8.36 5.78 3.90
CA GLY A 734 7.48 5.98 5.04
C GLY A 734 7.85 5.15 6.27
N GLY A 735 7.08 5.31 7.33
CA GLY A 735 7.36 4.77 8.65
C GLY A 735 8.35 5.60 9.45
N GLY A 736 8.65 5.16 10.67
CA GLY A 736 9.57 5.84 11.59
C GLY A 736 11.05 5.65 11.25
N ASP A 737 11.80 5.10 12.21
CA ASP A 737 13.22 4.76 12.01
C ASP A 737 13.34 3.57 11.04
N ASN A 738 12.51 2.54 11.18
CA ASN A 738 12.39 1.50 10.18
C ASN A 738 11.47 1.96 9.04
N GLN A 739 11.90 1.77 7.81
CA GLN A 739 11.06 1.95 6.62
C GLN A 739 10.06 0.80 6.52
N THR A 740 8.87 0.98 7.08
CA THR A 740 7.78 -0.02 7.07
C THR A 740 6.83 0.16 5.88
N SER A 741 6.93 1.27 5.15
CA SER A 741 6.13 1.58 3.97
C SER A 741 6.95 2.28 2.89
N GLY A 742 6.34 2.48 1.73
CA GLY A 742 6.93 3.17 0.58
C GLY A 742 6.99 2.29 -0.67
N ALA A 743 7.78 2.72 -1.66
CA ALA A 743 7.88 2.02 -2.94
C ALA A 743 8.63 0.70 -2.80
N SER A 744 7.91 -0.42 -2.73
CA SER A 744 8.48 -1.78 -2.85
C SER A 744 8.55 -2.25 -4.30
N PHE A 745 7.51 -1.90 -5.09
CA PHE A 745 7.40 -2.16 -6.52
C PHE A 745 7.66 -0.87 -7.31
N ARG A 746 8.36 -0.95 -8.43
CA ARG A 746 8.56 0.15 -9.39
C ARG A 746 8.50 -0.37 -10.81
N ILE A 747 7.96 0.44 -11.71
CA ILE A 747 7.98 0.17 -13.16
C ILE A 747 8.30 1.45 -13.93
N PHE A 748 9.13 1.31 -14.95
CA PHE A 748 9.54 2.38 -15.86
C PHE A 748 9.39 1.87 -17.28
N ILE A 749 8.52 2.46 -18.06
CA ILE A 749 8.14 1.97 -19.38
C ILE A 749 8.52 2.99 -20.47
N ASP A 750 9.24 2.51 -21.48
CA ASP A 750 9.53 3.21 -22.73
C ASP A 750 8.61 2.63 -23.83
N THR A 751 7.64 3.40 -24.29
CA THR A 751 6.68 2.93 -25.31
C THR A 751 7.30 2.67 -26.68
N ARG A 752 8.54 3.13 -26.91
CA ARG A 752 9.29 2.88 -28.14
C ARG A 752 9.69 1.40 -28.27
N ASP A 753 10.17 0.80 -27.16
CA ASP A 753 10.69 -0.56 -27.13
C ASP A 753 10.38 -1.20 -25.78
N TRP A 754 9.47 -2.15 -25.77
CA TRP A 754 9.02 -2.83 -24.55
C TRP A 754 10.13 -3.57 -23.80
N ASP A 755 11.21 -4.01 -24.49
CA ASP A 755 12.39 -4.62 -23.85
C ASP A 755 13.26 -3.62 -23.07
N ASN A 756 12.99 -2.31 -23.19
CA ASN A 756 13.57 -1.26 -22.36
C ASN A 756 12.81 -1.03 -21.05
N THR A 757 11.71 -1.74 -20.81
CA THR A 757 10.99 -1.68 -19.55
C THR A 757 11.88 -2.12 -18.39
N LEU A 758 11.89 -1.31 -17.33
CA LEU A 758 12.65 -1.58 -16.12
C LEU A 758 11.71 -1.77 -14.95
N GLY A 759 12.10 -2.59 -14.01
CA GLY A 759 11.28 -2.93 -12.86
C GLY A 759 12.05 -3.06 -11.56
N MET A 760 11.29 -3.15 -10.46
CA MET A 760 11.78 -3.50 -9.13
C MET A 760 10.63 -4.15 -8.35
N ASN A 761 10.98 -5.08 -7.45
CA ASN A 761 10.08 -5.60 -6.41
C ASN A 761 10.93 -6.13 -5.24
N THR A 762 10.76 -5.58 -4.04
CA THR A 762 11.55 -5.98 -2.87
C THR A 762 10.72 -6.86 -1.92
N PRO A 763 11.36 -7.83 -1.24
CA PRO A 763 12.77 -8.24 -1.32
C PRO A 763 13.05 -9.23 -2.47
N GLY A 764 12.04 -9.94 -2.98
CA GLY A 764 12.10 -10.90 -4.06
C GLY A 764 10.73 -11.38 -4.49
N GLN A 765 10.68 -12.30 -5.46
CA GLN A 765 9.43 -12.80 -6.02
C GLN A 765 8.90 -14.04 -5.29
N VAL A 766 9.76 -14.80 -4.61
CA VAL A 766 9.43 -16.07 -3.97
C VAL A 766 9.33 -15.90 -2.45
N GLY A 767 8.34 -16.53 -1.83
CA GLY A 767 8.08 -16.46 -0.39
C GLY A 767 8.70 -17.59 0.43
N ASP A 768 9.43 -18.51 -0.20
CA ASP A 768 10.16 -19.58 0.50
C ASP A 768 11.58 -19.07 0.85
N PRO A 769 11.95 -19.01 2.15
CA PRO A 769 13.28 -18.51 2.57
C PRO A 769 14.44 -19.42 2.12
N ASP A 770 14.18 -20.62 1.65
CA ASP A 770 15.20 -21.51 1.11
C ASP A 770 15.43 -21.31 -0.42
N SER A 771 14.61 -20.46 -1.06
CA SER A 771 14.77 -20.10 -2.47
C SER A 771 15.82 -19.00 -2.68
N PRO A 772 16.68 -19.11 -3.71
CA PRO A 772 17.59 -18.02 -4.09
C PRO A 772 16.87 -16.78 -4.64
N LEU A 773 15.54 -16.82 -4.83
CA LEU A 773 14.70 -15.73 -5.32
C LEU A 773 13.88 -15.09 -4.18
N TYR A 774 14.19 -15.40 -2.92
CA TYR A 774 13.51 -14.87 -1.73
C TYR A 774 13.86 -13.40 -1.49
N ASP A 775 15.15 -13.06 -1.57
CA ASP A 775 15.69 -11.73 -1.24
C ASP A 775 16.65 -11.17 -2.31
N ASN A 776 16.71 -11.81 -3.48
CA ASN A 776 17.67 -11.48 -4.55
C ASN A 776 17.53 -10.06 -5.11
N LEU A 777 16.42 -9.38 -4.88
CA LEU A 777 16.16 -8.01 -5.34
C LEU A 777 16.41 -6.95 -4.25
N PHE A 778 16.59 -7.36 -2.99
CA PHE A 778 16.71 -6.44 -1.86
C PHE A 778 17.88 -5.46 -2.00
N GLU A 779 19.06 -5.95 -2.31
CA GLU A 779 20.26 -5.11 -2.47
C GLU A 779 20.14 -4.14 -3.66
N LEU A 780 19.47 -4.54 -4.74
CA LEU A 780 19.19 -3.64 -5.86
C LEU A 780 18.25 -2.52 -5.42
N TRP A 781 17.16 -2.87 -4.76
CA TRP A 781 16.17 -1.93 -4.24
C TRP A 781 16.78 -0.96 -3.21
N ALA A 782 17.57 -1.47 -2.26
CA ALA A 782 18.20 -0.69 -1.21
C ALA A 782 19.18 0.37 -1.74
N ASN A 783 19.73 0.15 -2.93
CA ASN A 783 20.64 1.06 -3.63
C ASN A 783 19.99 1.79 -4.81
N ASP A 784 18.65 1.90 -4.82
CA ASP A 784 17.87 2.63 -5.81
C ASP A 784 18.15 2.20 -7.26
N LYS A 785 18.40 0.90 -7.46
CA LYS A 785 18.65 0.28 -8.75
C LYS A 785 17.44 -0.50 -9.23
N VAL A 786 17.41 -0.78 -10.53
CA VAL A 786 16.32 -1.46 -11.22
C VAL A 786 16.86 -2.63 -12.05
N PHE A 787 15.97 -3.54 -12.45
CA PHE A 787 16.27 -4.64 -13.35
C PHE A 787 15.49 -4.49 -14.66
N PRO A 788 15.98 -5.04 -15.82
CA PRO A 788 15.18 -5.07 -17.05
C PRO A 788 14.06 -6.11 -16.95
N ALA A 789 12.83 -5.67 -17.21
CA ALA A 789 11.65 -6.53 -17.36
C ALA A 789 11.45 -6.83 -18.85
N PHE A 790 12.12 -7.86 -19.35
CA PHE A 790 12.10 -8.19 -20.78
C PHE A 790 10.74 -8.73 -21.23
N TYR A 791 10.33 -8.33 -22.43
CA TYR A 791 9.05 -8.66 -23.04
C TYR A 791 9.18 -9.67 -24.19
N THR A 792 10.20 -9.51 -25.04
CA THR A 792 10.39 -10.46 -26.15
C THR A 792 11.02 -11.76 -25.67
N ARG A 793 10.54 -12.86 -26.20
CA ARG A 793 11.06 -14.21 -25.87
C ARG A 793 12.57 -14.30 -26.06
N GLU A 794 13.11 -13.71 -27.13
CA GLU A 794 14.56 -13.71 -27.40
C GLU A 794 15.36 -13.12 -26.24
N LYS A 795 14.89 -12.00 -25.65
CA LYS A 795 15.55 -11.37 -24.50
C LYS A 795 15.37 -12.18 -23.22
N ILE A 796 14.17 -12.69 -22.98
CA ILE A 796 13.85 -13.52 -21.80
C ILE A 796 14.76 -14.74 -21.73
N GLU A 797 14.95 -15.45 -22.83
CA GLU A 797 15.83 -16.63 -22.90
C GLU A 797 17.30 -16.32 -22.56
N THR A 798 17.77 -15.07 -22.72
CA THR A 798 19.13 -14.66 -22.33
C THR A 798 19.36 -14.58 -20.83
N VAL A 799 18.31 -14.49 -20.05
CA VAL A 799 18.32 -14.30 -18.57
C VAL A 799 17.59 -15.42 -17.83
N LEU A 800 17.32 -16.50 -18.51
CA LEU A 800 16.55 -17.64 -18.00
C LEU A 800 17.23 -18.28 -16.78
N PHE A 801 16.47 -18.45 -15.71
CA PHE A 801 16.85 -19.15 -14.48
C PHE A 801 16.28 -20.57 -14.44
N GLU A 802 14.97 -20.71 -14.73
CA GLU A 802 14.26 -21.99 -14.69
C GLU A 802 13.30 -22.09 -15.88
N LYS A 803 13.16 -23.30 -16.42
CA LYS A 803 12.11 -23.67 -17.35
C LYS A 803 11.23 -24.76 -16.73
N LEU A 804 9.92 -24.55 -16.70
CA LEU A 804 8.93 -25.52 -16.26
C LEU A 804 7.93 -25.76 -17.38
N ASP A 805 7.78 -27.02 -17.81
CA ASP A 805 6.75 -27.45 -18.72
C ASP A 805 5.62 -28.16 -17.94
N LEU A 806 4.42 -27.56 -17.92
CA LEU A 806 3.21 -28.19 -17.40
C LEU A 806 2.54 -28.95 -18.55
N ILE A 807 2.25 -30.25 -18.36
CA ILE A 807 1.60 -31.06 -19.38
C ILE A 807 0.32 -31.70 -18.83
N PRO A 808 -0.75 -31.83 -19.66
CA PRO A 808 -1.97 -32.50 -19.22
C PRO A 808 -1.67 -33.92 -18.72
N ALA A 809 -2.27 -34.28 -17.58
CA ALA A 809 -2.24 -35.70 -17.15
C ALA A 809 -3.08 -36.55 -18.08
N ASN A 810 -2.60 -37.81 -18.35
CA ASN A 810 -3.25 -38.75 -19.27
C ASN A 810 -4.52 -39.38 -18.66
#